data_7f1d83b69b925a548da9b5d096203d6b
#
_entry.id   7f1d83b69b925a548da9b5d096203d6b
#
_cell.length_a   1.000
_cell.length_b   1.000
_cell.length_c   1.000
_cell.angle_alpha   90.00
_cell.angle_beta   90.00
_cell.angle_gamma   90.00
#
_symmetry.space_group_name_H-M   'P 1'
#
loop_
_entity.id
_entity.type
_entity.pdbx_description
1 polymer ?
#
loop_
_entity_poly.entity_id
_entity_poly.type
_entity_poly.pdbx_seq_one_letter_code
_entity_poly.pdbx_strand_id
1 'polypeptide(L)'
;VTWSPPDPAKVLNLWRDADSYLVKERRDYWLNGSYYLGQQWIWWDSTRTLVQELDYRTEAEKDSRITVDKYGPRLSSLLARMMRSELVFEVQPQGTDDASMRKQRLQEQLLIAEQHERDWELTRETALLQAFFGGAAAICVDWDPEMGDDFYVDMQTGVAIPDGGVRLTPLGINEFTLEPGTQDPADARWWIRATSLPPAQVKERYNLDWMPSPDAEAVLTSRARSILMRRPGNQSPQTTMVYVYYERPTPTTPGCIVHVVNNKIVLQEDGWPFPFPHLNVALFRQKKIPNTWVGHTLCTPARDVQYAYNRARSTIMEHMRKAANARLMIPAGSIDDADIITVDPGDTLEYNAELGEPHWQTAPDVPRWISNEAAALEMELDDIFHTHSVSRGQAPGDRNSGLALSLLAEKDDTPLGPMARDQAKGWAVIAQMTLMLYRMNAEASGMRRKATIINEHGQPLDISWGAQDIDEKPKVVVPLDATSPRSKLATQSVITALADRFPQAFQNIDPLALAKMLDLPDPKGYLAQVDPDASKAQWENGLLMQGVPVVPEDFDLHDVHINIHNRERKSPAYELADPAVKEIIDLHVMAHQRMLMGDTQAALDAQQAMMQAGPPNAIAAMTASGGISGQAAEALVGSQPGFSSNITQPVEAPAAAETQATTGGMA
;
A
#
# COMPACT_ATOMS: atom_id res chain seq x y z
N VAL A 1 40.47 -23.17 -5.13
CA VAL A 1 39.43 -23.65 -4.21
C VAL A 1 38.15 -23.76 -5.04
N THR A 2 37.68 -24.99 -5.24
CA THR A 2 36.37 -25.19 -5.87
C THR A 2 35.31 -24.62 -4.95
N TRP A 3 34.55 -23.62 -5.44
CA TRP A 3 33.41 -23.07 -4.71
C TRP A 3 32.38 -24.16 -4.40
N SER A 4 31.83 -24.15 -3.20
CA SER A 4 30.69 -24.98 -2.80
C SER A 4 29.69 -24.13 -2.05
N PRO A 5 28.37 -24.40 -2.19
CA PRO A 5 27.34 -23.69 -1.44
C PRO A 5 27.56 -23.85 0.08
N PRO A 6 27.05 -22.92 0.90
CA PRO A 6 27.21 -22.99 2.33
C PRO A 6 26.50 -24.20 2.94
N ASP A 7 27.17 -24.85 3.90
CA ASP A 7 26.57 -25.89 4.73
C ASP A 7 25.39 -25.34 5.54
N PRO A 8 24.30 -26.10 5.80
CA PRO A 8 23.16 -25.69 6.63
C PRO A 8 23.58 -25.10 7.99
N ALA A 9 24.59 -25.74 8.63
CA ALA A 9 25.12 -25.24 9.90
C ALA A 9 25.70 -23.83 9.79
N LYS A 10 26.36 -23.50 8.69
CA LYS A 10 26.89 -22.15 8.43
C LYS A 10 25.75 -21.14 8.30
N VAL A 11 24.70 -21.44 7.55
CA VAL A 11 23.55 -20.55 7.39
C VAL A 11 22.89 -20.27 8.74
N LEU A 12 22.65 -21.31 9.55
CA LEU A 12 22.06 -21.15 10.88
C LEU A 12 22.96 -20.38 11.84
N ASN A 13 24.28 -20.56 11.78
CA ASN A 13 25.21 -19.80 12.60
C ASN A 13 25.21 -18.31 12.20
N LEU A 14 25.20 -17.99 10.90
CA LEU A 14 25.08 -16.61 10.42
C LEU A 14 23.78 -15.94 10.92
N TRP A 15 22.69 -16.70 10.93
CA TRP A 15 21.41 -16.20 11.47
C TRP A 15 21.51 -15.95 12.99
N ARG A 16 22.08 -16.88 13.77
CA ARG A 16 22.23 -16.74 15.22
C ARG A 16 23.18 -15.60 15.59
N ASP A 17 24.27 -15.42 14.85
CA ASP A 17 25.18 -14.30 15.05
C ASP A 17 24.46 -12.97 14.80
N ALA A 18 23.67 -12.88 13.73
CA ALA A 18 22.83 -11.74 13.45
C ALA A 18 21.75 -11.51 14.51
N ASP A 19 21.12 -12.57 15.01
CA ASP A 19 20.14 -12.49 16.09
C ASP A 19 20.74 -11.92 17.38
N SER A 20 21.96 -12.34 17.71
CA SER A 20 22.69 -11.80 18.86
C SER A 20 22.99 -10.30 18.71
N TYR A 21 23.28 -9.84 17.49
CA TYR A 21 23.55 -8.44 17.17
C TYR A 21 22.26 -7.59 17.16
N LEU A 22 21.12 -8.16 16.74
CA LEU A 22 19.83 -7.47 16.56
C LEU A 22 18.86 -7.66 17.74
N VAL A 23 19.30 -8.23 18.84
CA VAL A 23 18.43 -8.56 20.00
C VAL A 23 17.58 -7.36 20.46
N LYS A 24 18.19 -6.16 20.52
CA LYS A 24 17.51 -4.95 20.95
C LYS A 24 16.41 -4.54 19.97
N GLU A 25 16.74 -4.45 18.68
CA GLU A 25 15.84 -4.01 17.61
C GLU A 25 14.68 -4.99 17.43
N ARG A 26 14.95 -6.29 17.50
CA ARG A 26 13.93 -7.34 17.44
C ARG A 26 12.98 -7.33 18.64
N ARG A 27 13.48 -7.04 19.84
CA ARG A 27 12.64 -6.84 21.03
C ARG A 27 11.80 -5.57 20.93
N ASP A 28 12.43 -4.47 20.52
CA ASP A 28 11.75 -3.20 20.34
C ASP A 28 10.64 -3.30 19.30
N TYR A 29 10.84 -4.06 18.22
CA TYR A 29 9.79 -4.34 17.23
C TYR A 29 8.50 -4.87 17.87
N TRP A 30 8.62 -5.89 18.72
CA TRP A 30 7.45 -6.48 19.39
C TRP A 30 6.81 -5.55 20.41
N LEU A 31 7.62 -4.84 21.18
CA LEU A 31 7.12 -3.86 22.15
C LEU A 31 6.41 -2.70 21.46
N ASN A 32 7.00 -2.13 20.41
CA ASN A 32 6.42 -1.02 19.67
C ASN A 32 5.10 -1.42 18.98
N GLY A 33 5.05 -2.62 18.39
CA GLY A 33 3.83 -3.19 17.83
C GLY A 33 2.74 -3.42 18.88
N SER A 34 3.11 -3.90 20.07
CA SER A 34 2.17 -4.09 21.18
C SER A 34 1.58 -2.76 21.66
N TYR A 35 2.41 -1.72 21.79
CA TYR A 35 1.96 -0.38 22.17
C TYR A 35 1.00 0.22 21.12
N TYR A 36 1.27 0.00 19.84
CA TYR A 36 0.38 0.40 18.75
C TYR A 36 -1.00 -0.26 18.84
N LEU A 37 -1.05 -1.52 19.28
CA LEU A 37 -2.28 -2.27 19.50
C LEU A 37 -2.96 -1.98 20.87
N GLY A 38 -2.47 -0.99 21.62
CA GLY A 38 -3.01 -0.60 22.91
C GLY A 38 -2.60 -1.50 24.09
N GLN A 39 -1.68 -2.45 23.88
CA GLN A 39 -1.15 -3.29 24.96
C GLN A 39 0.10 -2.63 25.53
N GLN A 40 -0.08 -1.74 26.49
CA GLN A 40 0.95 -0.82 26.95
C GLN A 40 1.53 -1.14 28.34
N TRP A 41 1.07 -2.24 28.98
CA TRP A 41 1.58 -2.73 30.26
C TRP A 41 2.34 -4.04 30.07
N ILE A 42 3.39 -4.01 29.24
CA ILE A 42 4.19 -5.17 28.85
C ILE A 42 5.67 -4.84 28.90
N TRP A 43 6.50 -5.85 29.19
CA TRP A 43 7.97 -5.77 29.13
C TRP A 43 8.57 -7.13 28.78
N TRP A 44 9.87 -7.13 28.52
CA TRP A 44 10.65 -8.35 28.38
C TRP A 44 11.14 -8.82 29.74
N ASP A 45 10.87 -10.07 30.07
CA ASP A 45 11.42 -10.74 31.23
C ASP A 45 12.93 -11.11 31.01
N SER A 46 13.63 -11.44 32.09
CA SER A 46 15.00 -11.98 32.10
C SER A 46 15.14 -13.24 31.25
N THR A 47 14.07 -14.03 31.12
CA THR A 47 13.99 -15.23 30.25
C THR A 47 13.75 -14.91 28.78
N ARG A 48 13.81 -13.63 28.37
CA ARG A 48 13.52 -13.14 27.02
C ARG A 48 12.09 -13.42 26.53
N THR A 49 11.14 -13.53 27.45
CA THR A 49 9.72 -13.66 27.10
C THR A 49 8.99 -12.33 27.31
N LEU A 50 8.03 -12.05 26.41
CA LEU A 50 7.15 -10.90 26.55
C LEU A 50 6.10 -11.20 27.64
N VAL A 51 6.01 -10.33 28.63
CA VAL A 51 5.16 -10.52 29.80
C VAL A 51 4.28 -9.30 30.00
N GLN A 52 3.04 -9.53 30.44
CA GLN A 52 2.13 -8.45 30.82
C GLN A 52 2.31 -8.10 32.30
N GLU A 53 2.44 -6.83 32.60
CA GLU A 53 2.56 -6.34 33.99
C GLU A 53 1.37 -6.77 34.86
N LEU A 54 0.19 -6.80 34.26
CA LEU A 54 -1.05 -7.13 34.94
C LEU A 54 -1.10 -8.58 35.49
N ASP A 55 -0.29 -9.49 34.91
CA ASP A 55 -0.27 -10.89 35.35
C ASP A 55 0.34 -11.10 36.72
N TYR A 56 1.13 -10.15 37.22
CA TYR A 56 1.83 -10.22 38.52
C TYR A 56 1.21 -9.35 39.62
N ARG A 57 0.07 -8.70 39.35
CA ARG A 57 -0.54 -7.76 40.26
C ARG A 57 -1.81 -8.32 40.90
N THR A 58 -2.12 -7.82 42.09
CA THR A 58 -3.41 -8.09 42.74
C THR A 58 -4.56 -7.45 41.95
N GLU A 59 -5.77 -7.98 42.10
CA GLU A 59 -6.96 -7.42 41.42
C GLU A 59 -7.16 -5.93 41.72
N ALA A 60 -6.93 -5.53 42.99
CA ALA A 60 -7.03 -4.12 43.39
C ALA A 60 -6.01 -3.20 42.70
N GLU A 61 -4.82 -3.71 42.36
CA GLU A 61 -3.81 -2.97 41.60
C GLU A 61 -4.13 -2.95 40.11
N LYS A 62 -4.76 -3.99 39.57
CA LYS A 62 -5.23 -4.02 38.17
C LYS A 62 -6.29 -2.94 37.93
N ASP A 63 -7.24 -2.77 38.85
CA ASP A 63 -8.32 -1.80 38.75
C ASP A 63 -7.85 -0.33 38.68
N SER A 64 -6.68 -0.04 39.28
CA SER A 64 -6.12 1.33 39.25
C SER A 64 -5.29 1.63 37.98
N ARG A 65 -4.94 0.62 37.18
CA ARG A 65 -4.14 0.78 35.98
C ARG A 65 -5.01 1.08 34.78
N ILE A 66 -4.84 2.27 34.23
CA ILE A 66 -5.55 2.69 33.04
C ILE A 66 -4.59 2.82 31.86
N THR A 67 -5.08 2.50 30.67
CA THR A 67 -4.39 2.76 29.41
C THR A 67 -5.12 3.88 28.69
N VAL A 68 -4.44 4.99 28.48
CA VAL A 68 -4.91 6.08 27.61
C VAL A 68 -3.97 6.15 26.43
N ASP A 69 -4.38 5.53 25.33
CA ASP A 69 -3.54 5.43 24.16
C ASP A 69 -3.39 6.79 23.45
N LYS A 70 -2.21 7.37 23.59
CA LYS A 70 -1.77 8.57 22.85
C LYS A 70 -0.76 8.23 21.77
N TYR A 71 -0.17 7.02 21.83
CA TYR A 71 0.86 6.55 20.93
C TYR A 71 0.27 6.06 19.60
N GLY A 72 -0.72 5.16 19.63
CA GLY A 72 -1.34 4.57 18.44
C GLY A 72 -1.89 5.61 17.46
N PRO A 73 -2.76 6.54 17.91
CA PRO A 73 -3.31 7.58 17.03
C PRO A 73 -2.25 8.49 16.40
N ARG A 74 -1.15 8.80 17.12
CA ARG A 74 -0.05 9.62 16.57
C ARG A 74 0.75 8.87 15.52
N LEU A 75 1.05 7.61 15.77
CA LEU A 75 1.72 6.76 14.78
C LEU A 75 0.86 6.56 13.54
N SER A 76 -0.46 6.34 13.69
CA SER A 76 -1.40 6.25 12.57
C SER A 76 -1.47 7.55 11.77
N SER A 77 -1.44 8.71 12.44
CA SER A 77 -1.38 10.02 11.78
C SER A 77 -0.07 10.20 10.99
N LEU A 78 1.06 9.78 11.56
CA LEU A 78 2.35 9.82 10.87
C LEU A 78 2.36 8.90 9.64
N LEU A 79 1.84 7.69 9.77
CA LEU A 79 1.70 6.73 8.68
C LEU A 79 0.82 7.30 7.56
N ALA A 80 -0.36 7.82 7.91
CA ALA A 80 -1.27 8.45 6.95
C ALA A 80 -0.64 9.64 6.21
N ARG A 81 0.20 10.43 6.89
CA ARG A 81 0.95 11.53 6.25
C ARG A 81 1.97 11.01 5.25
N MET A 82 2.71 9.94 5.59
CA MET A 82 3.67 9.31 4.68
C MET A 82 2.99 8.62 3.48
N MET A 83 1.77 8.11 3.66
CA MET A 83 0.98 7.47 2.61
C MET A 83 0.21 8.46 1.72
N ARG A 84 0.16 9.74 2.09
CA ARG A 84 -0.60 10.75 1.32
C ARG A 84 -0.10 10.96 -0.10
N SER A 85 1.19 10.79 -0.33
CA SER A 85 1.81 10.93 -1.64
C SER A 85 1.71 9.63 -2.42
N GLU A 86 1.26 9.70 -3.67
CA GLU A 86 1.26 8.56 -4.59
C GLU A 86 2.69 8.21 -5.03
N LEU A 87 2.92 6.93 -5.31
CA LEU A 87 4.18 6.48 -5.91
C LEU A 87 4.14 6.77 -7.42
N VAL A 88 4.99 7.66 -7.87
CA VAL A 88 5.17 7.96 -9.29
C VAL A 88 6.54 7.45 -9.73
N PHE A 89 6.58 6.70 -10.82
CA PHE A 89 7.80 6.16 -11.39
C PHE A 89 8.13 6.87 -12.69
N GLU A 90 9.33 7.43 -12.78
CA GLU A 90 9.87 8.01 -14.00
C GLU A 90 10.99 7.12 -14.52
N VAL A 91 10.83 6.60 -15.72
CA VAL A 91 11.87 5.80 -16.39
C VAL A 91 12.73 6.73 -17.24
N GLN A 92 14.04 6.66 -17.06
CA GLN A 92 14.97 7.46 -17.88
C GLN A 92 15.23 6.75 -19.21
N PRO A 93 15.01 7.40 -20.37
CA PRO A 93 15.28 6.79 -21.65
C PRO A 93 16.79 6.56 -21.84
N GLN A 94 17.17 5.47 -22.49
CA GLN A 94 18.58 5.17 -22.75
C GLN A 94 19.12 5.88 -24.01
N GLY A 95 18.25 6.43 -24.83
CA GLY A 95 18.58 7.18 -26.05
C GLY A 95 17.62 8.34 -26.25
N THR A 96 17.90 9.16 -27.29
CA THR A 96 17.06 10.29 -27.69
C THR A 96 16.21 9.99 -28.93
N ASP A 97 16.26 8.75 -29.41
CA ASP A 97 15.49 8.26 -30.54
C ASP A 97 14.04 7.90 -30.12
N ASP A 98 13.13 7.95 -31.09
CA ASP A 98 11.71 7.69 -30.88
C ASP A 98 11.46 6.29 -30.31
N ALA A 99 12.28 5.30 -30.68
CA ALA A 99 12.17 3.95 -30.16
C ALA A 99 12.46 3.89 -28.65
N SER A 100 13.49 4.60 -28.18
CA SER A 100 13.84 4.70 -26.76
C SER A 100 12.77 5.44 -25.96
N MET A 101 12.15 6.48 -26.54
CA MET A 101 11.06 7.21 -25.91
C MET A 101 9.78 6.34 -25.80
N ARG A 102 9.48 5.53 -26.80
CA ARG A 102 8.35 4.58 -26.74
C ARG A 102 8.57 3.52 -25.67
N LYS A 103 9.79 2.95 -25.58
CA LYS A 103 10.13 1.99 -24.52
C LYS A 103 9.99 2.60 -23.13
N GLN A 104 10.47 3.82 -22.92
CA GLN A 104 10.30 4.55 -21.67
C GLN A 104 8.83 4.61 -21.26
N ARG A 105 7.96 5.10 -22.16
CA ARG A 105 6.52 5.24 -21.87
C ARG A 105 5.86 3.89 -21.56
N LEU A 106 6.20 2.85 -22.33
CA LEU A 106 5.69 1.51 -22.06
C LEU A 106 6.12 1.01 -20.68
N GLN A 107 7.38 1.17 -20.29
CA GLN A 107 7.88 0.74 -18.99
C GLN A 107 7.21 1.50 -17.84
N GLU A 108 6.95 2.80 -17.99
CA GLU A 108 6.18 3.60 -17.04
C GLU A 108 4.75 3.08 -16.89
N GLN A 109 4.07 2.80 -17.99
CA GLN A 109 2.71 2.26 -17.98
C GLN A 109 2.64 0.86 -17.37
N LEU A 110 3.63 0.00 -17.64
CA LEU A 110 3.73 -1.32 -17.00
C LEU A 110 3.89 -1.22 -15.48
N LEU A 111 4.70 -0.28 -14.99
CA LEU A 111 4.85 -0.07 -13.55
C LEU A 111 3.56 0.45 -12.90
N ILE A 112 2.80 1.30 -13.59
CA ILE A 112 1.49 1.79 -13.13
C ILE A 112 0.49 0.63 -13.08
N ALA A 113 0.44 -0.21 -14.11
CA ALA A 113 -0.43 -1.39 -14.14
C ALA A 113 -0.11 -2.34 -12.97
N GLU A 114 1.18 -2.69 -12.78
CA GLU A 114 1.63 -3.53 -11.67
C GLU A 114 1.29 -2.94 -10.30
N GLN A 115 1.46 -1.63 -10.14
CA GLN A 115 1.13 -0.95 -8.88
C GLN A 115 -0.34 -1.15 -8.52
N HIS A 116 -1.24 -1.06 -9.50
CA HIS A 116 -2.69 -1.25 -9.28
C HIS A 116 -3.07 -2.73 -9.13
N GLU A 117 -2.58 -3.61 -9.99
CA GLU A 117 -2.93 -5.03 -9.98
C GLU A 117 -2.42 -5.75 -8.72
N ARG A 118 -1.25 -5.35 -8.22
CA ARG A 118 -0.58 -6.00 -7.08
C ARG A 118 -0.69 -5.25 -5.76
N ASP A 119 -1.50 -4.20 -5.72
CA ASP A 119 -1.73 -3.39 -4.51
C ASP A 119 -0.42 -2.99 -3.80
N TRP A 120 0.47 -2.31 -4.56
CA TRP A 120 1.76 -1.86 -4.00
C TRP A 120 1.59 -0.89 -2.85
N GLU A 121 0.45 -0.19 -2.77
CA GLU A 121 0.15 0.69 -1.65
C GLU A 121 -0.02 -0.07 -0.33
N LEU A 122 -0.69 -1.22 -0.34
CA LEU A 122 -0.80 -2.08 0.84
C LEU A 122 0.57 -2.64 1.26
N THR A 123 1.40 -3.03 0.28
CA THR A 123 2.78 -3.47 0.52
C THR A 123 3.62 -2.34 1.13
N ARG A 124 3.46 -1.11 0.64
CA ARG A 124 4.10 0.11 1.15
C ARG A 124 3.70 0.41 2.58
N GLU A 125 2.40 0.41 2.87
CA GLU A 125 1.87 0.60 4.22
C GLU A 125 2.46 -0.41 5.20
N THR A 126 2.46 -1.69 4.82
CA THR A 126 3.00 -2.78 5.64
C THR A 126 4.50 -2.58 5.89
N ALA A 127 5.30 -2.28 4.87
CA ALA A 127 6.74 -2.05 5.01
C ALA A 127 7.05 -0.82 5.87
N LEU A 128 6.28 0.27 5.72
CA LEU A 128 6.40 1.46 6.55
C LEU A 128 6.12 1.14 8.02
N LEU A 129 5.01 0.44 8.29
CA LEU A 129 4.63 0.07 9.65
C LEU A 129 5.70 -0.84 10.30
N GLN A 130 6.24 -1.79 9.55
CA GLN A 130 7.34 -2.64 10.02
C GLN A 130 8.63 -1.83 10.29
N ALA A 131 8.95 -0.85 9.44
CA ALA A 131 10.08 0.06 9.66
C ALA A 131 9.87 0.96 10.88
N PHE A 132 8.64 1.39 11.16
CA PHE A 132 8.31 2.12 12.38
C PHE A 132 8.53 1.25 13.63
N PHE A 133 8.13 0.00 13.60
CA PHE A 133 8.30 -0.87 14.78
C PHE A 133 9.76 -1.25 15.02
N GLY A 134 10.52 -1.63 13.99
CA GLY A 134 11.87 -2.18 14.13
C GLY A 134 13.02 -1.27 13.68
N GLY A 135 12.72 -0.07 13.17
CA GLY A 135 13.71 0.86 12.62
C GLY A 135 14.10 0.55 11.17
N ALA A 136 13.97 -0.69 10.72
CA ALA A 136 14.20 -1.12 9.34
C ALA A 136 13.18 -2.18 8.93
N ALA A 137 12.80 -2.14 7.66
CA ALA A 137 12.03 -3.17 6.96
C ALA A 137 12.68 -3.46 5.62
N ALA A 138 12.37 -4.61 5.05
CA ALA A 138 12.83 -4.99 3.73
C ALA A 138 11.65 -5.41 2.85
N ILE A 139 11.74 -5.19 1.55
CA ILE A 139 10.84 -5.80 0.57
C ILE A 139 11.67 -6.73 -0.30
N CYS A 140 11.34 -8.01 -0.26
CA CYS A 140 11.92 -9.02 -1.13
C CYS A 140 11.16 -9.04 -2.45
N VAL A 141 11.90 -9.05 -3.57
CA VAL A 141 11.38 -9.07 -4.92
C VAL A 141 11.70 -10.43 -5.54
N ASP A 142 10.69 -11.26 -5.73
CA ASP A 142 10.82 -12.60 -6.29
C ASP A 142 9.91 -12.78 -7.50
N TRP A 143 10.27 -13.70 -8.41
CA TRP A 143 9.37 -14.15 -9.45
C TRP A 143 8.51 -15.29 -8.94
N ASP A 144 7.22 -15.17 -9.13
CA ASP A 144 6.26 -16.22 -8.78
C ASP A 144 5.57 -16.76 -10.04
N PRO A 145 5.83 -18.00 -10.42
CA PRO A 145 5.23 -18.59 -11.62
C PRO A 145 3.73 -18.89 -11.48
N GLU A 146 3.20 -18.92 -10.25
CA GLU A 146 1.78 -19.18 -9.99
C GLU A 146 0.92 -17.91 -10.00
N MET A 147 1.55 -16.74 -10.09
CA MET A 147 0.86 -15.45 -10.22
C MET A 147 0.54 -15.17 -11.69
N GLY A 148 -0.40 -14.27 -11.93
CA GLY A 148 -0.81 -13.81 -13.26
C GLY A 148 -2.24 -14.22 -13.56
N ASP A 149 -2.89 -13.44 -14.43
CA ASP A 149 -4.28 -13.64 -14.82
C ASP A 149 -4.39 -14.30 -16.20
N ASP A 150 -3.36 -14.18 -17.04
CA ASP A 150 -3.31 -14.77 -18.36
C ASP A 150 -2.87 -16.23 -18.26
N PHE A 151 -3.80 -17.13 -18.57
CA PHE A 151 -3.51 -18.56 -18.66
C PHE A 151 -3.17 -18.94 -20.09
N TYR A 152 -2.04 -19.61 -20.28
CA TYR A 152 -1.84 -20.38 -21.49
C TYR A 152 -2.10 -21.88 -21.21
N VAL A 153 -2.74 -22.54 -22.14
CA VAL A 153 -2.99 -23.98 -22.01
C VAL A 153 -1.80 -24.73 -22.57
N ASP A 154 -1.11 -25.48 -21.71
CA ASP A 154 -0.07 -26.41 -22.17
C ASP A 154 -0.70 -27.47 -23.07
N MET A 155 -0.28 -27.49 -24.34
CA MET A 155 -0.83 -28.41 -25.35
C MET A 155 -0.54 -29.89 -25.06
N GLN A 156 0.42 -30.18 -24.16
CA GLN A 156 0.76 -31.56 -23.81
C GLN A 156 -0.06 -32.10 -22.62
N THR A 157 -0.30 -31.23 -21.64
CA THR A 157 -0.99 -31.62 -20.40
C THR A 157 -2.45 -31.15 -20.35
N GLY A 158 -2.85 -30.20 -21.18
CA GLY A 158 -4.16 -29.57 -21.15
C GLY A 158 -4.42 -28.72 -19.90
N VAL A 159 -3.37 -28.43 -19.12
CA VAL A 159 -3.46 -27.63 -17.90
C VAL A 159 -3.26 -26.16 -18.23
N ALA A 160 -4.12 -25.30 -17.69
CA ALA A 160 -3.94 -23.86 -17.76
C ALA A 160 -2.82 -23.44 -16.79
N ILE A 161 -1.78 -22.80 -17.34
CA ILE A 161 -0.61 -22.32 -16.59
C ILE A 161 -0.70 -20.79 -16.50
N PRO A 162 -0.60 -20.19 -15.30
CA PRO A 162 -0.57 -18.74 -15.15
C PRO A 162 0.70 -18.16 -15.80
N ASP A 163 0.61 -16.91 -16.22
CA ASP A 163 1.69 -16.20 -16.90
C ASP A 163 2.89 -15.87 -15.98
N GLY A 164 2.70 -16.00 -14.67
CA GLY A 164 3.67 -15.60 -13.66
C GLY A 164 3.68 -14.10 -13.42
N GLY A 165 4.25 -13.68 -12.30
CA GLY A 165 4.31 -12.28 -11.94
C GLY A 165 5.38 -11.98 -10.89
N VAL A 166 5.62 -10.70 -10.61
CA VAL A 166 6.54 -10.28 -9.56
C VAL A 166 5.82 -10.24 -8.22
N ARG A 167 6.35 -10.98 -7.26
CA ARG A 167 5.85 -10.98 -5.88
C ARG A 167 6.70 -10.07 -5.01
N LEU A 168 6.07 -9.07 -4.40
CA LEU A 168 6.65 -8.21 -3.39
C LEU A 168 6.30 -8.73 -1.99
N THR A 169 7.31 -9.09 -1.21
CA THR A 169 7.08 -9.59 0.16
C THR A 169 7.70 -8.61 1.16
N PRO A 170 6.88 -7.85 1.93
CA PRO A 170 7.38 -7.00 2.99
C PRO A 170 7.83 -7.84 4.19
N LEU A 171 9.00 -7.55 4.74
CA LEU A 171 9.65 -8.27 5.82
C LEU A 171 10.01 -7.31 6.95
N GLY A 172 9.61 -7.66 8.17
CA GLY A 172 10.07 -6.97 9.40
C GLY A 172 11.45 -7.44 9.84
N ILE A 173 12.09 -6.68 10.72
CA ILE A 173 13.46 -6.95 11.22
C ILE A 173 13.62 -8.34 11.89
N ASN A 174 12.51 -8.98 12.27
CA ASN A 174 12.49 -10.34 12.81
C ASN A 174 12.58 -11.42 11.73
N GLU A 175 12.33 -11.06 10.47
CA GLU A 175 12.18 -12.00 9.36
C GLU A 175 13.34 -11.96 8.37
N PHE A 176 14.30 -11.05 8.56
CA PHE A 176 15.45 -10.98 7.69
C PHE A 176 16.72 -10.50 8.41
N THR A 177 17.85 -10.75 7.79
CA THR A 177 19.15 -10.17 8.15
C THR A 177 20.02 -10.01 6.92
N LEU A 178 20.83 -8.95 6.89
CA LEU A 178 21.87 -8.74 5.90
C LEU A 178 23.25 -8.96 6.51
N GLU A 179 24.26 -9.02 5.66
CA GLU A 179 25.68 -9.09 6.05
C GLU A 179 26.02 -7.93 7.00
N PRO A 180 26.53 -8.22 8.21
CA PRO A 180 26.92 -7.18 9.16
C PRO A 180 28.01 -6.25 8.61
N GLY A 181 27.93 -4.97 9.00
CA GLY A 181 28.90 -3.95 8.54
C GLY A 181 28.61 -3.36 7.16
N THR A 182 27.55 -3.79 6.49
CA THR A 182 27.07 -3.17 5.24
C THR A 182 26.03 -2.10 5.52
N GLN A 183 25.92 -1.12 4.66
CA GLN A 183 24.94 -0.03 4.81
C GLN A 183 23.74 -0.17 3.87
N ASP A 184 23.98 -0.66 2.68
CA ASP A 184 22.95 -0.87 1.66
C ASP A 184 22.98 -2.32 1.13
N PRO A 185 21.88 -2.89 0.66
CA PRO A 185 21.84 -4.23 0.05
C PRO A 185 22.75 -4.36 -1.17
N ALA A 186 23.03 -3.25 -1.87
CA ALA A 186 23.95 -3.24 -3.00
C ALA A 186 25.40 -3.61 -2.61
N ASP A 187 25.80 -3.32 -1.37
CA ASP A 187 27.14 -3.61 -0.86
C ASP A 187 27.24 -5.00 -0.22
N ALA A 188 26.11 -5.53 0.26
CA ALA A 188 26.06 -6.83 0.94
C ALA A 188 26.29 -7.97 -0.05
N ARG A 189 27.02 -9.00 0.38
CA ARG A 189 27.25 -10.24 -0.39
C ARG A 189 26.12 -11.23 -0.22
N TRP A 190 25.55 -11.28 0.98
CA TRP A 190 24.51 -12.23 1.34
C TRP A 190 23.43 -11.61 2.23
N TRP A 191 22.26 -12.22 2.20
CA TRP A 191 21.20 -11.98 3.15
C TRP A 191 20.44 -13.26 3.44
N ILE A 192 19.72 -13.30 4.55
CA ILE A 192 18.92 -14.43 4.97
C ILE A 192 17.50 -13.96 5.25
N ARG A 193 16.53 -14.67 4.70
CA ARG A 193 15.11 -14.54 5.01
C ARG A 193 14.70 -15.70 5.90
N ALA A 194 13.99 -15.42 7.00
CA ALA A 194 13.40 -16.43 7.88
C ALA A 194 11.89 -16.35 7.81
N THR A 195 11.25 -17.43 7.43
CA THR A 195 9.79 -17.51 7.28
C THR A 195 9.25 -18.65 8.10
N SER A 196 8.19 -18.39 8.87
CA SER A 196 7.48 -19.42 9.65
C SER A 196 6.34 -19.99 8.83
N LEU A 197 6.45 -21.26 8.42
CA LEU A 197 5.46 -21.94 7.59
C LEU A 197 4.67 -23.00 8.38
N PRO A 198 3.35 -23.14 8.16
CA PRO A 198 2.55 -24.22 8.72
C PRO A 198 2.92 -25.56 8.07
N PRO A 199 2.64 -26.71 8.74
CA PRO A 199 3.03 -28.03 8.27
C PRO A 199 2.56 -28.37 6.85
N ALA A 200 1.34 -27.96 6.50
CA ALA A 200 0.76 -28.20 5.17
C ALA A 200 1.60 -27.55 4.06
N GLN A 201 1.98 -26.29 4.24
CA GLN A 201 2.79 -25.55 3.26
C GLN A 201 4.23 -26.08 3.17
N VAL A 202 4.81 -26.56 4.29
CA VAL A 202 6.14 -27.20 4.26
C VAL A 202 6.08 -28.50 3.44
N LYS A 203 5.03 -29.29 3.59
CA LYS A 203 4.84 -30.51 2.83
C LYS A 203 4.60 -30.22 1.35
N GLU A 204 3.76 -29.25 1.03
CA GLU A 204 3.46 -28.86 -0.35
C GLU A 204 4.71 -28.32 -1.07
N ARG A 205 5.44 -27.42 -0.43
CA ARG A 205 6.57 -26.73 -1.07
C ARG A 205 7.86 -27.54 -1.11
N TYR A 206 8.12 -28.36 -0.08
CA TYR A 206 9.40 -29.08 0.06
C TYR A 206 9.25 -30.60 0.07
N ASN A 207 8.03 -31.12 -0.04
CA ASN A 207 7.72 -32.55 0.05
C ASN A 207 8.32 -33.22 1.30
N LEU A 208 8.35 -32.49 2.42
CA LEU A 208 8.88 -32.96 3.69
C LEU A 208 7.73 -33.28 4.64
N ASP A 209 7.85 -34.42 5.36
CA ASP A 209 7.01 -34.66 6.51
C ASP A 209 7.32 -33.63 7.60
N TRP A 210 6.25 -33.12 8.19
CA TRP A 210 6.34 -32.06 9.18
C TRP A 210 7.20 -32.45 10.40
N MET A 211 8.14 -31.59 10.77
CA MET A 211 8.84 -31.63 12.04
C MET A 211 8.76 -30.22 12.69
N PRO A 212 8.32 -30.15 13.97
CA PRO A 212 8.36 -28.87 14.69
C PRO A 212 9.82 -28.38 14.75
N SER A 213 10.03 -27.10 14.51
CA SER A 213 11.35 -26.53 14.67
C SER A 213 11.73 -26.51 16.14
N PRO A 214 12.87 -27.12 16.54
CA PRO A 214 13.32 -27.08 17.93
C PRO A 214 13.81 -25.69 18.37
N ASP A 215 13.84 -24.71 17.46
CA ASP A 215 14.39 -23.40 17.72
C ASP A 215 13.47 -22.60 18.65
N ALA A 216 14.03 -22.13 19.76
CA ALA A 216 13.36 -21.24 20.71
C ALA A 216 12.79 -19.97 20.07
N GLU A 217 13.32 -19.59 18.93
CA GLU A 217 12.93 -18.43 18.12
C GLU A 217 11.55 -18.59 17.47
N ALA A 218 11.22 -19.80 16.98
CA ALA A 218 9.87 -20.11 16.50
C ALA A 218 8.83 -20.01 17.64
N VAL A 219 9.22 -20.40 18.84
CA VAL A 219 8.38 -20.31 20.04
C VAL A 219 8.21 -18.87 20.50
N LEU A 220 9.27 -18.07 20.48
CA LEU A 220 9.22 -16.64 20.85
C LEU A 220 8.35 -15.85 19.87
N THR A 221 8.52 -16.04 18.59
CA THR A 221 7.71 -15.38 17.56
C THR A 221 6.25 -15.76 17.66
N SER A 222 5.94 -17.04 17.92
CA SER A 222 4.56 -17.50 18.08
C SER A 222 3.92 -16.97 19.35
N ARG A 223 4.65 -16.90 20.47
CA ARG A 223 4.16 -16.37 21.76
C ARG A 223 3.95 -14.85 21.69
N ALA A 224 4.88 -14.11 21.13
CA ALA A 224 4.71 -12.67 20.89
C ALA A 224 3.50 -12.41 19.98
N ARG A 225 3.34 -13.17 18.92
CA ARG A 225 2.16 -13.09 18.02
C ARG A 225 0.87 -13.45 18.76
N SER A 226 0.85 -14.43 19.66
CA SER A 226 -0.34 -14.80 20.46
C SER A 226 -0.73 -13.70 21.44
N ILE A 227 0.24 -13.03 22.06
CA ILE A 227 0.00 -11.88 22.94
C ILE A 227 -0.55 -10.70 22.13
N LEU A 228 0.06 -10.37 21.00
CA LEU A 228 -0.41 -9.30 20.12
C LEU A 228 -1.84 -9.54 19.62
N MET A 229 -2.17 -10.77 19.27
CA MET A 229 -3.48 -11.13 18.74
C MET A 229 -4.55 -11.38 19.84
N ARG A 230 -4.23 -11.16 21.12
CA ARG A 230 -5.14 -11.42 22.27
C ARG A 230 -5.81 -12.79 22.21
N ARG A 231 -5.12 -13.81 21.71
CA ARG A 231 -5.68 -15.17 21.69
C ARG A 231 -5.46 -15.83 23.05
N PRO A 232 -6.53 -16.16 23.78
CA PRO A 232 -6.40 -16.93 25.01
C PRO A 232 -6.02 -18.36 24.64
N GLY A 233 -4.95 -18.86 25.19
CA GLY A 233 -4.57 -20.26 25.07
C GLY A 233 -3.13 -20.47 24.64
N ASN A 234 -2.52 -21.46 25.26
CA ASN A 234 -1.13 -21.88 25.11
C ASN A 234 -0.86 -22.65 23.79
N GLN A 235 -1.75 -22.53 22.80
CA GLN A 235 -1.59 -23.18 21.50
C GLN A 235 -0.92 -22.20 20.54
N SER A 236 0.40 -22.15 20.61
CA SER A 236 1.18 -21.65 19.50
C SER A 236 0.90 -22.54 18.28
N PRO A 237 0.53 -21.98 17.11
CA PRO A 237 0.45 -22.80 15.92
C PRO A 237 1.83 -23.45 15.73
N GLN A 238 1.83 -24.77 15.63
CA GLN A 238 3.05 -25.52 15.36
C GLN A 238 3.52 -25.10 13.96
N THR A 239 4.58 -24.35 13.88
CA THR A 239 5.16 -23.87 12.61
C THR A 239 6.62 -24.29 12.53
N THR A 240 7.11 -24.39 11.32
CA THR A 240 8.50 -24.69 11.03
C THR A 240 9.18 -23.47 10.45
N MET A 241 10.34 -23.12 10.99
CA MET A 241 11.17 -22.04 10.43
C MET A 241 11.90 -22.52 9.19
N VAL A 242 11.77 -21.76 8.14
CA VAL A 242 12.49 -21.93 6.88
C VAL A 242 13.43 -20.75 6.72
N TYR A 243 14.71 -21.04 6.62
CA TYR A 243 15.75 -20.04 6.37
C TYR A 243 16.16 -20.12 4.91
N VAL A 244 16.03 -19.02 4.19
CA VAL A 244 16.47 -18.91 2.80
C VAL A 244 17.67 -18.00 2.75
N TYR A 245 18.81 -18.56 2.39
CA TYR A 245 20.07 -17.86 2.22
C TYR A 245 20.25 -17.49 0.75
N TYR A 246 20.52 -16.23 0.50
CA TYR A 246 20.81 -15.68 -0.82
C TYR A 246 22.25 -15.15 -0.84
N GLU A 247 23.05 -15.57 -1.80
CA GLU A 247 24.40 -15.06 -2.03
C GLU A 247 24.53 -14.57 -3.47
N ARG A 248 24.86 -13.28 -3.65
CA ARG A 248 25.02 -12.70 -4.98
C ARG A 248 26.31 -13.18 -5.65
N PRO A 249 26.40 -13.14 -6.98
CA PRO A 249 27.62 -13.48 -7.68
C PRO A 249 28.73 -12.46 -7.38
N THR A 250 29.94 -12.99 -7.24
CA THR A 250 31.18 -12.22 -7.10
C THR A 250 32.18 -12.73 -8.14
N PRO A 251 33.32 -12.07 -8.37
CA PRO A 251 34.34 -12.60 -9.27
C PRO A 251 34.84 -14.02 -8.91
N THR A 252 34.61 -14.45 -7.66
CA THR A 252 35.08 -15.74 -7.14
C THR A 252 33.98 -16.74 -6.86
N THR A 253 32.70 -16.32 -6.84
CA THR A 253 31.54 -17.17 -6.53
C THR A 253 30.42 -16.96 -7.53
N PRO A 254 29.76 -18.01 -8.03
CA PRO A 254 28.64 -17.89 -8.97
C PRO A 254 27.35 -17.36 -8.32
N GLY A 255 27.33 -17.26 -6.98
CA GLY A 255 26.12 -17.01 -6.22
C GLY A 255 25.30 -18.28 -5.99
N CYS A 256 24.34 -18.24 -5.06
CA CYS A 256 23.44 -19.37 -4.82
C CYS A 256 22.20 -18.95 -4.01
N ILE A 257 21.18 -19.79 -4.05
CA ILE A 257 20.04 -19.75 -3.13
C ILE A 257 19.97 -21.08 -2.40
N VAL A 258 19.91 -21.06 -1.07
CA VAL A 258 19.87 -22.27 -0.24
C VAL A 258 18.73 -22.17 0.77
N HIS A 259 17.80 -23.13 0.71
CA HIS A 259 16.72 -23.25 1.67
C HIS A 259 17.10 -24.27 2.75
N VAL A 260 17.05 -23.84 4.01
CA VAL A 260 17.41 -24.66 5.17
C VAL A 260 16.21 -24.82 6.09
N VAL A 261 15.86 -26.07 6.39
CA VAL A 261 14.81 -26.45 7.34
C VAL A 261 15.40 -27.47 8.31
N ASN A 262 15.28 -27.23 9.63
CA ASN A 262 15.76 -28.14 10.67
C ASN A 262 17.20 -28.64 10.45
N ASN A 263 18.13 -27.72 10.14
CA ASN A 263 19.53 -27.99 9.88
C ASN A 263 19.81 -28.92 8.67
N LYS A 264 18.88 -28.97 7.70
CA LYS A 264 19.05 -29.69 6.44
C LYS A 264 18.79 -28.76 5.26
N ILE A 265 19.55 -28.91 4.20
CA ILE A 265 19.25 -28.28 2.92
C ILE A 265 18.06 -29.02 2.31
N VAL A 266 17.01 -28.29 1.99
CA VAL A 266 15.79 -28.83 1.39
C VAL A 266 15.63 -28.43 -0.08
N LEU A 267 16.21 -27.29 -0.46
CA LEU A 267 16.28 -26.82 -1.83
C LEU A 267 17.59 -26.04 -2.00
N GLN A 268 18.26 -26.25 -3.11
CA GLN A 268 19.49 -25.57 -3.47
C GLN A 268 19.45 -25.22 -4.95
N GLU A 269 19.70 -23.96 -5.24
CA GLU A 269 19.89 -23.47 -6.60
C GLU A 269 21.32 -22.97 -6.74
N ASP A 270 22.09 -23.65 -7.59
CA ASP A 270 23.46 -23.25 -7.90
C ASP A 270 23.45 -22.19 -8.98
N GLY A 271 24.11 -21.06 -8.69
CA GLY A 271 24.10 -19.87 -9.53
C GLY A 271 23.07 -18.82 -9.06
N TRP A 272 23.12 -17.67 -9.71
CA TRP A 272 22.25 -16.53 -9.40
C TRP A 272 21.11 -16.45 -10.43
N PRO A 273 19.85 -16.72 -10.04
CA PRO A 273 18.74 -16.80 -10.98
C PRO A 273 18.19 -15.45 -11.41
N PHE A 274 18.66 -14.35 -10.83
CA PHE A 274 18.13 -13.01 -11.11
C PHE A 274 18.93 -12.28 -12.19
N PRO A 275 18.29 -11.43 -13.02
CA PRO A 275 18.94 -10.69 -14.10
C PRO A 275 19.82 -9.53 -13.61
N PHE A 276 19.83 -9.25 -12.33
CA PHE A 276 20.59 -8.16 -11.71
C PHE A 276 21.72 -8.70 -10.81
N PRO A 277 22.86 -7.97 -10.67
CA PRO A 277 24.03 -8.45 -9.94
C PRO A 277 23.96 -8.21 -8.42
N HIS A 278 22.93 -7.53 -7.93
CA HIS A 278 22.72 -7.22 -6.52
C HIS A 278 21.67 -8.13 -5.90
N LEU A 279 21.54 -8.09 -4.58
CA LEU A 279 20.53 -8.86 -3.86
C LEU A 279 19.11 -8.43 -4.24
N ASN A 280 18.17 -9.38 -4.22
CA ASN A 280 16.75 -9.20 -4.58
C ASN A 280 15.93 -8.56 -3.44
N VAL A 281 16.50 -7.59 -2.74
CA VAL A 281 15.90 -6.95 -1.58
C VAL A 281 16.12 -5.44 -1.58
N ALA A 282 15.07 -4.69 -1.24
CA ALA A 282 15.13 -3.25 -1.01
C ALA A 282 14.92 -2.94 0.47
N LEU A 283 15.67 -1.99 1.03
CA LEU A 283 15.58 -1.58 2.44
C LEU A 283 14.82 -0.27 2.60
N PHE A 284 14.04 -0.21 3.67
CA PHE A 284 13.28 0.94 4.12
C PHE A 284 13.60 1.22 5.58
N ARG A 285 14.10 2.42 5.87
CA ARG A 285 14.52 2.82 7.22
C ARG A 285 13.84 4.11 7.63
N GLN A 286 13.45 4.19 8.88
CA GLN A 286 12.89 5.43 9.39
C GLN A 286 13.97 6.49 9.58
N LYS A 287 15.05 6.15 10.28
CA LYS A 287 16.21 7.01 10.46
C LYS A 287 17.49 6.20 10.25
N LYS A 288 18.30 6.59 9.28
CA LYS A 288 19.55 5.90 8.97
C LYS A 288 20.58 6.06 10.07
N ILE A 289 21.29 4.99 10.36
CA ILE A 289 22.48 5.00 11.21
C ILE A 289 23.71 4.75 10.29
N PRO A 290 24.77 5.57 10.36
CA PRO A 290 25.97 5.33 9.55
C PRO A 290 26.60 3.96 9.83
N ASN A 291 27.17 3.35 8.80
CA ASN A 291 27.92 2.08 8.86
C ASN A 291 27.09 0.86 9.27
N THR A 292 25.76 0.93 9.19
CA THR A 292 24.87 -0.22 9.42
C THR A 292 23.66 -0.14 8.51
N TRP A 293 23.12 -1.29 8.15
CA TRP A 293 21.86 -1.37 7.43
C TRP A 293 20.63 -1.18 8.34
N VAL A 294 20.81 -1.30 9.66
CA VAL A 294 19.74 -1.09 10.65
C VAL A 294 19.43 0.39 10.78
N GLY A 295 18.18 0.72 10.95
CA GLY A 295 17.70 2.07 11.24
C GLY A 295 17.32 2.26 12.70
N HIS A 296 17.15 3.51 13.10
CA HIS A 296 16.57 3.86 14.40
C HIS A 296 15.10 4.25 14.22
N THR A 297 14.25 3.91 15.20
CA THR A 297 12.82 4.22 15.18
C THR A 297 12.46 5.30 16.20
N LEU A 298 11.49 6.16 15.85
CA LEU A 298 10.86 7.11 16.76
C LEU A 298 9.93 6.41 17.78
N CYS A 299 9.49 5.21 17.47
CA CYS A 299 8.57 4.45 18.29
C CYS A 299 9.16 4.04 19.64
N THR A 300 10.45 3.73 19.70
CA THR A 300 11.11 3.34 20.95
C THR A 300 11.10 4.45 22.01
N PRO A 301 11.60 5.69 21.76
CA PRO A 301 11.51 6.77 22.73
C PRO A 301 10.06 7.16 23.04
N ALA A 302 9.18 7.16 22.05
CA ALA A 302 7.75 7.47 22.25
C ALA A 302 7.06 6.46 23.19
N ARG A 303 7.43 5.17 23.10
CA ARG A 303 6.94 4.13 24.00
C ARG A 303 7.25 4.43 25.47
N ASP A 304 8.46 4.86 25.74
CA ASP A 304 8.90 5.16 27.12
C ASP A 304 8.13 6.36 27.69
N VAL A 305 7.89 7.39 26.87
CA VAL A 305 7.05 8.55 27.24
C VAL A 305 5.59 8.11 27.44
N GLN A 306 5.03 7.25 26.57
CA GLN A 306 3.67 6.72 26.71
C GLN A 306 3.52 5.90 28.00
N TYR A 307 4.52 5.11 28.36
CA TYR A 307 4.51 4.37 29.62
C TYR A 307 4.47 5.31 30.83
N ALA A 308 5.31 6.35 30.83
CA ALA A 308 5.32 7.37 31.89
C ALA A 308 3.97 8.09 31.97
N TYR A 309 3.35 8.43 30.83
CA TYR A 309 2.02 9.04 30.76
C TYR A 309 0.94 8.13 31.40
N ASN A 310 0.89 6.86 31.04
CA ASN A 310 -0.06 5.91 31.62
C ASN A 310 0.14 5.75 33.13
N ARG A 311 1.39 5.74 33.62
CA ARG A 311 1.69 5.73 35.05
C ARG A 311 1.18 6.98 35.75
N ALA A 312 1.43 8.15 35.22
CA ALA A 312 0.94 9.41 35.79
C ALA A 312 -0.59 9.43 35.87
N ARG A 313 -1.27 9.02 34.79
CA ARG A 313 -2.75 8.91 34.73
C ARG A 313 -3.30 7.90 35.72
N SER A 314 -2.64 6.73 35.86
CA SER A 314 -3.01 5.69 36.82
C SER A 314 -2.85 6.18 38.27
N THR A 315 -1.77 6.91 38.58
CA THR A 315 -1.54 7.50 39.89
C THR A 315 -2.62 8.54 40.24
N ILE A 316 -3.01 9.38 39.28
CA ILE A 316 -4.11 10.34 39.47
C ILE A 316 -5.42 9.58 39.75
N MET A 317 -5.74 8.55 39.00
CA MET A 317 -6.95 7.75 39.20
C MET A 317 -6.97 7.03 40.58
N GLU A 318 -5.83 6.44 40.96
CA GLU A 318 -5.71 5.81 42.27
C GLU A 318 -5.90 6.82 43.41
N HIS A 319 -5.31 8.03 43.25
CA HIS A 319 -5.49 9.10 44.22
C HIS A 319 -6.96 9.54 44.30
N MET A 320 -7.61 9.74 43.14
CA MET A 320 -9.04 10.10 43.08
C MET A 320 -9.91 9.05 43.77
N ARG A 321 -9.63 7.75 43.55
CA ARG A 321 -10.34 6.65 44.24
C ARG A 321 -10.17 6.69 45.76
N LYS A 322 -8.95 6.96 46.23
CA LYS A 322 -8.66 7.11 47.65
C LYS A 322 -9.34 8.34 48.25
N ALA A 323 -9.37 9.45 47.46
CA ALA A 323 -10.01 10.70 47.88
C ALA A 323 -11.54 10.59 47.94
N ALA A 324 -12.13 9.87 46.96
CA ALA A 324 -13.58 9.65 46.91
C ALA A 324 -14.08 8.74 48.08
N ASN A 325 -13.22 7.87 48.59
CA ASN A 325 -13.52 7.02 49.74
C ASN A 325 -12.95 7.64 51.03
N ALA A 326 -13.46 8.82 51.41
CA ALA A 326 -13.09 9.48 52.64
C ALA A 326 -13.38 8.54 53.82
N ARG A 327 -12.48 8.50 54.79
CA ARG A 327 -12.65 7.69 56.00
C ARG A 327 -13.19 8.56 57.11
N LEU A 328 -14.26 8.07 57.77
CA LEU A 328 -14.73 8.68 58.97
C LEU A 328 -13.81 8.24 60.13
N MET A 329 -13.14 9.16 60.76
CA MET A 329 -12.32 8.92 61.95
C MET A 329 -13.20 9.12 63.16
N ILE A 330 -13.38 8.04 63.90
CA ILE A 330 -14.21 8.01 65.11
C ILE A 330 -13.28 7.76 66.30
N PRO A 331 -13.23 8.68 67.28
CA PRO A 331 -12.48 8.43 68.49
C PRO A 331 -13.01 7.15 69.22
N ALA A 332 -12.08 6.30 69.64
CA ALA A 332 -12.46 5.03 70.28
C ALA A 332 -13.40 5.23 71.49
N GLY A 333 -14.58 4.62 71.40
CA GLY A 333 -15.62 4.73 72.49
C GLY A 333 -16.50 5.97 72.37
N SER A 334 -16.39 6.80 71.34
CA SER A 334 -17.28 7.97 71.15
C SER A 334 -18.64 7.60 70.55
N ILE A 335 -18.75 6.41 69.94
CA ILE A 335 -19.99 5.83 69.39
C ILE A 335 -20.13 4.42 69.99
N ASP A 336 -21.27 4.12 70.60
CA ASP A 336 -21.51 2.83 71.26
C ASP A 336 -21.72 1.68 70.25
N ASP A 337 -22.25 1.96 69.11
CA ASP A 337 -22.49 0.97 68.05
C ASP A 337 -22.11 1.49 66.68
N ALA A 338 -20.98 1.01 66.13
CA ALA A 338 -20.46 1.41 64.84
C ALA A 338 -21.29 0.90 63.61
N ASP A 339 -22.18 -0.07 63.85
CA ASP A 339 -23.05 -0.63 62.80
C ASP A 339 -24.24 0.29 62.46
N ILE A 340 -24.47 1.37 63.28
CA ILE A 340 -25.53 2.36 63.05
C ILE A 340 -25.10 3.49 62.09
N ILE A 341 -23.85 3.49 61.60
CA ILE A 341 -23.38 4.53 60.69
C ILE A 341 -23.97 4.28 59.30
N THR A 342 -25.11 4.87 59.01
CA THR A 342 -25.72 4.94 57.70
C THR A 342 -25.21 6.15 56.95
N VAL A 343 -25.16 6.08 55.61
CA VAL A 343 -24.67 7.15 54.71
C VAL A 343 -25.85 7.91 54.09
N ASP A 344 -27.06 7.68 54.61
CA ASP A 344 -28.28 8.28 54.07
C ASP A 344 -28.36 9.79 54.43
N PRO A 345 -28.73 10.64 53.46
CA PRO A 345 -28.84 12.07 53.70
C PRO A 345 -29.90 12.40 54.78
N GLY A 346 -29.50 13.00 55.87
CA GLY A 346 -30.36 13.42 56.95
C GLY A 346 -30.32 12.56 58.21
N ASP A 347 -29.50 11.50 58.21
CA ASP A 347 -29.28 10.69 59.40
C ASP A 347 -28.51 11.48 60.49
N THR A 348 -28.89 11.28 61.73
CA THR A 348 -28.24 11.89 62.90
C THR A 348 -27.32 10.88 63.55
N LEU A 349 -26.07 11.28 63.76
CA LEU A 349 -25.07 10.48 64.45
C LEU A 349 -24.91 11.00 65.86
N GLU A 350 -25.29 10.19 66.90
CA GLU A 350 -25.04 10.49 68.30
C GLU A 350 -23.61 10.09 68.65
N TYR A 351 -22.85 10.97 69.29
CA TYR A 351 -21.49 10.71 69.72
C TYR A 351 -21.19 11.33 71.10
N ASN A 352 -20.25 10.73 71.80
CA ASN A 352 -19.79 11.28 73.07
C ASN A 352 -18.78 12.39 72.89
N ALA A 353 -19.18 13.62 73.10
CA ALA A 353 -18.37 14.82 72.90
C ALA A 353 -17.13 14.92 73.79
N GLU A 354 -17.11 14.22 74.96
CA GLU A 354 -15.94 14.22 75.87
C GLU A 354 -14.76 13.41 75.31
N LEU A 355 -15.03 12.45 74.39
CA LEU A 355 -14.02 11.59 73.76
C LEU A 355 -13.53 12.13 72.44
N GLY A 356 -14.16 13.18 71.94
CA GLY A 356 -13.78 13.87 70.69
C GLY A 356 -14.81 13.70 69.57
N GLU A 357 -14.80 14.63 68.61
CA GLU A 357 -15.74 14.71 67.51
C GLU A 357 -15.32 13.79 66.35
N PRO A 358 -16.24 12.95 65.82
CA PRO A 358 -15.99 12.22 64.60
C PRO A 358 -15.75 13.20 63.41
N HIS A 359 -14.69 13.00 62.67
CA HIS A 359 -14.38 13.86 61.52
C HIS A 359 -13.98 13.05 60.31
N TRP A 360 -14.33 13.57 59.12
CA TRP A 360 -13.91 12.97 57.88
C TRP A 360 -12.44 13.29 57.62
N GLN A 361 -11.63 12.24 57.46
CA GLN A 361 -10.28 12.40 57.00
C GLN A 361 -10.33 12.69 55.49
N THR A 362 -10.15 13.94 55.13
CA THR A 362 -9.98 14.33 53.72
C THR A 362 -8.66 13.82 53.21
N ALA A 363 -8.68 13.20 52.03
CA ALA A 363 -7.43 12.86 51.35
C ALA A 363 -6.70 14.15 50.95
N PRO A 364 -5.36 14.16 50.98
CA PRO A 364 -4.60 15.29 50.51
C PRO A 364 -4.89 15.53 49.03
N ASP A 365 -4.91 16.79 48.58
CA ASP A 365 -5.09 17.15 47.18
C ASP A 365 -4.03 16.52 46.28
N VAL A 366 -4.41 16.21 45.03
CA VAL A 366 -3.44 15.77 44.00
C VAL A 366 -2.45 16.90 43.77
N PRO A 367 -1.15 16.70 44.00
CA PRO A 367 -0.16 17.71 43.70
C PRO A 367 -0.26 18.19 42.26
N ARG A 368 -0.34 19.49 42.01
CA ARG A 368 -0.50 20.07 40.68
C ARG A 368 0.60 19.69 39.71
N TRP A 369 1.81 19.37 40.19
CA TRP A 369 2.90 18.91 39.35
C TRP A 369 2.60 17.57 38.65
N ILE A 370 1.82 16.65 39.25
CA ILE A 370 1.46 15.38 38.62
C ILE A 370 0.51 15.60 37.42
N SER A 371 -0.44 16.54 37.54
CA SER A 371 -1.34 16.85 36.42
C SER A 371 -0.62 17.62 35.33
N ASN A 372 0.31 18.52 35.67
CA ASN A 372 1.14 19.24 34.72
C ASN A 372 2.11 18.29 33.99
N GLU A 373 2.68 17.30 34.69
CA GLU A 373 3.55 16.27 34.09
C GLU A 373 2.83 15.46 33.02
N ALA A 374 1.58 15.05 33.26
CA ALA A 374 0.82 14.34 32.25
C ALA A 374 0.60 15.19 30.96
N ALA A 375 0.40 16.49 31.11
CA ALA A 375 0.28 17.40 29.96
C ALA A 375 1.63 17.59 29.25
N ALA A 376 2.74 17.68 29.99
CA ALA A 376 4.08 17.78 29.41
C ALA A 376 4.45 16.54 28.59
N LEU A 377 4.20 15.34 29.15
CA LEU A 377 4.42 14.07 28.45
C LEU A 377 3.58 13.93 27.17
N GLU A 378 2.37 14.49 27.14
CA GLU A 378 1.58 14.54 25.92
C GLU A 378 2.20 15.43 24.83
N MET A 379 2.76 16.60 25.21
CA MET A 379 3.49 17.47 24.29
C MET A 379 4.78 16.80 23.79
N GLU A 380 5.53 16.10 24.64
CA GLU A 380 6.71 15.36 24.23
C GLU A 380 6.40 14.27 23.19
N LEU A 381 5.25 13.58 23.32
CA LEU A 381 4.77 12.65 22.29
C LEU A 381 4.47 13.35 20.97
N ASP A 382 3.89 14.57 21.02
CA ASP A 382 3.65 15.38 19.83
C ASP A 382 4.96 15.75 19.14
N ASP A 383 5.98 16.15 19.92
CA ASP A 383 7.31 16.50 19.40
C ASP A 383 8.00 15.28 18.77
N ILE A 384 7.97 14.09 19.41
CA ILE A 384 8.59 12.87 18.90
C ILE A 384 7.97 12.42 17.56
N PHE A 385 6.63 12.46 17.46
CA PHE A 385 5.92 12.06 16.25
C PHE A 385 5.75 13.18 15.22
N HIS A 386 6.25 14.38 15.51
CA HIS A 386 6.05 15.56 14.67
C HIS A 386 4.56 15.80 14.35
N THR A 387 3.69 15.62 15.35
CA THR A 387 2.23 15.74 15.21
C THR A 387 1.72 16.90 16.08
N HIS A 388 1.98 18.15 15.66
CA HIS A 388 1.53 19.33 16.39
C HIS A 388 0.05 19.64 16.12
N SER A 389 -0.48 20.66 16.77
CA SER A 389 -1.89 21.04 16.73
C SER A 389 -2.44 21.17 15.30
N VAL A 390 -1.67 21.74 14.38
CA VAL A 390 -2.07 21.94 12.98
C VAL A 390 -2.25 20.61 12.25
N SER A 391 -1.31 19.67 12.40
CA SER A 391 -1.41 18.35 11.79
C SER A 391 -2.56 17.50 12.36
N ARG A 392 -3.10 17.87 13.54
CA ARG A 392 -4.30 17.29 14.14
C ARG A 392 -5.60 18.03 13.80
N GLY A 393 -5.54 19.02 12.90
CA GLY A 393 -6.71 19.81 12.50
C GLY A 393 -7.14 20.86 13.52
N GLN A 394 -6.29 21.20 14.51
CA GLN A 394 -6.55 22.24 15.50
C GLN A 394 -5.86 23.54 15.05
N ALA A 395 -6.66 24.56 14.77
CA ALA A 395 -6.12 25.86 14.39
C ALA A 395 -5.51 26.56 15.61
N PRO A 396 -4.25 27.04 15.55
CA PRO A 396 -3.65 27.83 16.62
C PRO A 396 -4.20 29.26 16.58
N GLY A 397 -5.13 29.63 17.49
CA GLY A 397 -5.63 30.99 17.72
C GLY A 397 -6.72 31.47 16.73
N ASP A 398 -7.20 32.74 16.93
CA ASP A 398 -8.40 33.28 16.28
C ASP A 398 -8.20 33.82 14.84
N ARG A 399 -6.97 33.90 14.32
CA ARG A 399 -6.65 34.50 13.01
C ARG A 399 -5.78 33.59 12.16
N ASN A 400 -6.37 32.59 11.53
CA ASN A 400 -5.61 31.68 10.69
C ASN A 400 -6.05 31.79 9.23
N SER A 401 -5.18 32.35 8.39
CA SER A 401 -5.36 32.23 6.95
C SER A 401 -5.05 30.77 6.51
N GLY A 402 -5.77 30.24 5.54
CA GLY A 402 -5.51 28.90 4.99
C GLY A 402 -4.04 28.71 4.56
N LEU A 403 -3.42 29.77 4.01
CA LEU A 403 -2.01 29.76 3.63
C LEU A 403 -1.06 29.60 4.84
N ALA A 404 -1.34 30.28 5.97
CA ALA A 404 -0.52 30.14 7.17
C ALA A 404 -0.62 28.73 7.76
N LEU A 405 -1.80 28.12 7.75
CA LEU A 405 -2.00 26.74 8.19
C LEU A 405 -1.30 25.73 7.28
N SER A 406 -1.31 25.95 5.96
CA SER A 406 -0.59 25.06 5.02
C SER A 406 0.93 25.13 5.20
N LEU A 407 1.49 26.33 5.43
CA LEU A 407 2.92 26.50 5.72
C LEU A 407 3.34 25.87 7.05
N LEU A 408 2.47 25.91 8.07
CA LEU A 408 2.73 25.22 9.34
C LEU A 408 2.68 23.70 9.18
N ALA A 409 1.73 23.16 8.40
CA ALA A 409 1.65 21.75 8.09
C ALA A 409 2.90 21.29 7.30
N GLU A 410 3.39 22.08 6.35
CA GLU A 410 4.62 21.78 5.60
C GLU A 410 5.86 21.76 6.51
N LYS A 411 5.90 22.63 7.53
CA LYS A 411 6.96 22.60 8.55
C LYS A 411 6.93 21.32 9.38
N ASP A 412 5.76 20.83 9.74
CA ASP A 412 5.59 19.55 10.44
C ASP A 412 6.05 18.35 9.59
N ASP A 413 5.99 18.47 8.26
CA ASP A 413 6.41 17.42 7.32
C ASP A 413 7.92 17.47 6.99
N THR A 414 8.59 18.59 7.22
CA THR A 414 10.02 18.76 6.92
C THR A 414 10.93 17.69 7.55
N PRO A 415 10.75 17.27 8.83
CA PRO A 415 11.56 16.21 9.45
C PRO A 415 11.38 14.82 8.81
N LEU A 416 10.32 14.61 8.04
CA LEU A 416 10.04 13.36 7.33
C LEU A 416 10.81 13.24 6.01
N GLY A 417 11.43 14.32 5.53
CA GLY A 417 12.17 14.36 4.25
C GLY A 417 13.25 13.27 4.09
N PRO A 418 14.11 12.99 5.08
CA PRO A 418 15.10 11.92 4.98
C PRO A 418 14.48 10.53 4.83
N MET A 419 13.35 10.28 5.50
CA MET A 419 12.60 9.03 5.38
C MET A 419 11.94 8.91 4.02
N ALA A 420 11.30 9.97 3.53
CA ALA A 420 10.73 10.02 2.19
C ALA A 420 11.78 9.73 1.10
N ARG A 421 13.00 10.25 1.27
CA ARG A 421 14.12 9.97 0.37
C ARG A 421 14.55 8.51 0.39
N ASP A 422 14.58 7.87 1.56
CA ASP A 422 14.88 6.44 1.66
C ASP A 422 13.80 5.58 1.01
N GLN A 423 12.54 5.96 1.18
CA GLN A 423 11.38 5.38 0.49
C GLN A 423 11.54 5.48 -1.04
N ALA A 424 11.79 6.68 -1.56
CA ALA A 424 11.96 6.92 -3.00
C ALA A 424 13.08 6.03 -3.59
N LYS A 425 14.24 5.93 -2.90
CA LYS A 425 15.34 5.06 -3.32
C LYS A 425 14.94 3.59 -3.32
N GLY A 426 14.27 3.11 -2.27
CA GLY A 426 13.83 1.73 -2.15
C GLY A 426 12.85 1.34 -3.26
N TRP A 427 11.84 2.16 -3.52
CA TRP A 427 10.85 1.93 -4.56
C TRP A 427 11.44 2.02 -5.97
N ALA A 428 12.39 2.92 -6.22
CA ALA A 428 13.11 2.97 -7.49
C ALA A 428 13.86 1.65 -7.77
N VAL A 429 14.50 1.06 -6.75
CA VAL A 429 15.19 -0.23 -6.87
C VAL A 429 14.18 -1.36 -7.12
N ILE A 430 13.03 -1.39 -6.42
CA ILE A 430 11.98 -2.38 -6.65
C ILE A 430 11.46 -2.30 -8.08
N ALA A 431 11.14 -1.11 -8.57
CA ALA A 431 10.66 -0.91 -9.94
C ALA A 431 11.69 -1.37 -10.99
N GLN A 432 12.98 -1.10 -10.77
CA GLN A 432 14.04 -1.60 -11.64
C GLN A 432 14.10 -3.12 -11.66
N MET A 433 14.07 -3.76 -10.48
CA MET A 433 14.08 -5.23 -10.37
C MET A 433 12.86 -5.85 -11.03
N THR A 434 11.68 -5.25 -10.86
CA THR A 434 10.42 -5.68 -11.47
C THR A 434 10.52 -5.70 -13.00
N LEU A 435 10.95 -4.59 -13.61
CA LEU A 435 11.12 -4.51 -15.07
C LEU A 435 12.14 -5.54 -15.59
N MET A 436 13.26 -5.72 -14.88
CA MET A 436 14.28 -6.69 -15.28
C MET A 436 13.78 -8.13 -15.19
N LEU A 437 12.99 -8.48 -14.17
CA LEU A 437 12.35 -9.80 -14.02
C LEU A 437 11.32 -10.04 -15.12
N TYR A 438 10.49 -9.05 -15.45
CA TYR A 438 9.55 -9.14 -16.55
C TYR A 438 10.26 -9.37 -17.89
N ARG A 439 11.32 -8.60 -18.18
CA ARG A 439 12.12 -8.80 -19.38
C ARG A 439 12.68 -10.22 -19.46
N MET A 440 13.33 -10.70 -18.39
CA MET A 440 13.96 -12.03 -18.36
C MET A 440 12.93 -13.15 -18.63
N ASN A 441 11.76 -13.07 -18.00
CA ASN A 441 10.73 -14.08 -18.16
C ASN A 441 10.00 -13.98 -19.51
N ALA A 442 9.82 -12.77 -20.06
CA ALA A 442 9.32 -12.59 -21.42
C ALA A 442 10.31 -13.11 -22.47
N GLU A 443 11.63 -12.97 -22.25
CA GLU A 443 12.67 -13.55 -23.10
C GLU A 443 12.68 -15.06 -23.03
N ALA A 444 12.57 -15.64 -21.82
CA ALA A 444 12.53 -17.08 -21.60
C ALA A 444 11.30 -17.75 -22.23
N SER A 445 10.13 -17.10 -22.11
CA SER A 445 8.87 -17.62 -22.70
C SER A 445 8.79 -17.38 -24.21
N GLY A 446 9.46 -16.34 -24.74
CA GLY A 446 9.34 -15.91 -26.14
C GLY A 446 7.96 -15.37 -26.52
N MET A 447 7.06 -15.19 -25.55
CA MET A 447 5.69 -14.74 -25.76
C MET A 447 5.56 -13.23 -25.54
N ARG A 448 4.62 -12.63 -26.27
CA ARG A 448 4.15 -11.28 -25.93
C ARG A 448 3.11 -11.38 -24.83
N ARG A 449 3.27 -10.56 -23.81
CA ARG A 449 2.36 -10.45 -22.68
C ARG A 449 1.38 -9.31 -22.91
N LYS A 450 0.27 -9.35 -22.22
CA LYS A 450 -0.70 -8.26 -22.18
C LYS A 450 -0.66 -7.58 -20.80
N ALA A 451 -0.85 -6.30 -20.80
CA ALA A 451 -1.09 -5.54 -19.58
C ALA A 451 -2.27 -4.60 -19.83
N THR A 452 -3.24 -4.60 -18.93
CA THR A 452 -4.36 -3.67 -18.99
C THR A 452 -3.95 -2.41 -18.25
N ILE A 453 -3.77 -1.32 -18.99
CA ILE A 453 -3.49 -0.01 -18.42
C ILE A 453 -4.76 0.83 -18.38
N ILE A 454 -4.83 1.75 -17.43
CA ILE A 454 -5.88 2.76 -17.39
C ILE A 454 -5.32 4.02 -18.03
N ASN A 455 -5.90 4.42 -19.17
CA ASN A 455 -5.50 5.65 -19.84
C ASN A 455 -5.81 6.89 -18.98
N GLU A 456 -5.35 8.07 -19.40
CA GLU A 456 -5.57 9.33 -18.68
C GLU A 456 -7.06 9.63 -18.43
N HIS A 457 -7.95 9.09 -19.28
CA HIS A 457 -9.40 9.20 -19.18
C HIS A 457 -10.04 8.10 -18.30
N GLY A 458 -9.21 7.20 -17.71
CA GLY A 458 -9.66 6.12 -16.85
C GLY A 458 -10.36 4.98 -17.57
N GLN A 459 -10.04 4.75 -18.83
CA GLN A 459 -10.53 3.62 -19.60
C GLN A 459 -9.46 2.53 -19.67
N PRO A 460 -9.83 1.25 -19.60
CA PRO A 460 -8.88 0.16 -19.75
C PRO A 460 -8.38 0.08 -21.18
N LEU A 461 -7.09 -0.04 -21.34
CA LEU A 461 -6.42 -0.25 -22.64
C LEU A 461 -5.47 -1.42 -22.51
N ASP A 462 -5.64 -2.43 -23.35
CA ASP A 462 -4.75 -3.59 -23.38
C ASP A 462 -3.53 -3.30 -24.24
N ILE A 463 -2.35 -3.33 -23.63
CA ILE A 463 -1.06 -3.19 -24.32
C ILE A 463 -0.39 -4.54 -24.40
N SER A 464 0.04 -4.92 -25.61
CA SER A 464 0.86 -6.11 -25.84
C SER A 464 2.34 -5.74 -25.88
N TRP A 465 3.15 -6.35 -25.02
CA TRP A 465 4.58 -6.09 -24.90
C TRP A 465 5.42 -7.37 -24.88
N GLY A 466 6.70 -7.26 -25.14
CA GLY A 466 7.66 -8.36 -25.14
C GLY A 466 9.02 -7.94 -24.58
N ALA A 467 9.96 -8.88 -24.49
CA ALA A 467 11.28 -8.63 -23.90
C ALA A 467 12.04 -7.45 -24.57
N GLN A 468 11.87 -7.26 -25.87
CA GLN A 468 12.52 -6.19 -26.63
C GLN A 468 11.98 -4.79 -26.32
N ASP A 469 10.81 -4.71 -25.73
CA ASP A 469 10.13 -3.45 -25.38
C ASP A 469 10.56 -2.93 -23.99
N ILE A 470 11.31 -3.73 -23.21
CA ILE A 470 11.90 -3.36 -21.93
C ILE A 470 13.42 -3.26 -22.07
N ASP A 471 14.02 -2.24 -21.48
CA ASP A 471 15.47 -2.05 -21.49
C ASP A 471 16.19 -3.12 -20.66
N GLU A 472 17.45 -3.44 -21.05
CA GLU A 472 18.26 -4.39 -20.28
C GLU A 472 18.58 -3.91 -18.86
N LYS A 473 18.82 -2.62 -18.72
CA LYS A 473 19.16 -1.96 -17.47
C LYS A 473 18.29 -0.72 -17.29
N PRO A 474 17.00 -0.90 -17.00
CA PRO A 474 16.09 0.24 -16.85
C PRO A 474 16.58 1.13 -15.70
N LYS A 475 16.56 2.42 -15.90
CA LYS A 475 16.85 3.40 -14.86
C LYS A 475 15.55 4.05 -14.43
N VAL A 476 15.10 3.72 -13.24
CA VAL A 476 13.88 4.27 -12.65
C VAL A 476 14.24 5.25 -11.56
N VAL A 477 13.55 6.37 -11.54
CA VAL A 477 13.64 7.39 -10.50
C VAL A 477 12.25 7.61 -9.93
N VAL A 478 12.17 7.72 -8.61
CA VAL A 478 10.95 8.16 -7.93
C VAL A 478 11.20 9.61 -7.51
N PRO A 479 10.48 10.59 -8.07
CA PRO A 479 10.66 11.99 -7.73
C PRO A 479 10.45 12.23 -6.24
N LEU A 480 11.35 12.96 -5.59
CA LEU A 480 11.24 13.27 -4.15
C LEU A 480 9.97 14.06 -3.85
N ASP A 481 9.56 14.86 -4.80
CA ASP A 481 8.33 15.65 -4.71
C ASP A 481 7.08 14.77 -4.65
N ALA A 482 7.11 13.60 -5.27
CA ALA A 482 6.04 12.63 -5.22
C ALA A 482 5.99 11.84 -3.89
N THR A 483 7.12 11.70 -3.19
CA THR A 483 7.21 10.96 -1.92
C THR A 483 7.13 11.86 -0.67
N SER A 484 7.24 13.17 -0.84
CA SER A 484 7.13 14.13 0.27
C SER A 484 5.67 14.45 0.54
N PRO A 485 5.21 14.36 1.80
CA PRO A 485 3.85 14.73 2.13
C PRO A 485 3.62 16.22 1.80
N ARG A 486 2.65 16.49 0.92
CA ARG A 486 2.23 17.86 0.56
C ARG A 486 0.82 18.12 1.02
N SER A 487 0.55 19.35 1.42
CA SER A 487 -0.81 19.76 1.72
C SER A 487 -1.61 19.92 0.42
N LYS A 488 -2.71 19.15 0.25
CA LYS A 488 -3.64 19.30 -0.88
C LYS A 488 -4.10 20.75 -1.04
N LEU A 489 -4.39 21.45 0.06
CA LEU A 489 -4.78 22.84 0.07
C LEU A 489 -3.67 23.77 -0.44
N ALA A 490 -2.40 23.50 -0.09
CA ALA A 490 -1.27 24.27 -0.61
C ALA A 490 -1.15 24.08 -2.13
N THR A 491 -1.26 22.87 -2.63
CA THR A 491 -1.22 22.57 -4.06
C THR A 491 -2.39 23.27 -4.79
N GLN A 492 -3.60 23.15 -4.27
CA GLN A 492 -4.79 23.84 -4.82
C GLN A 492 -4.62 25.36 -4.84
N SER A 493 -4.08 25.96 -3.77
CA SER A 493 -3.85 27.40 -3.72
C SER A 493 -2.79 27.86 -4.72
N VAL A 494 -1.74 27.07 -4.94
CA VAL A 494 -0.73 27.35 -5.97
C VAL A 494 -1.32 27.23 -7.38
N ILE A 495 -2.11 26.19 -7.64
CA ILE A 495 -2.78 26.00 -8.94
C ILE A 495 -3.73 27.17 -9.21
N THR A 496 -4.53 27.57 -8.23
CA THR A 496 -5.45 28.71 -8.35
C THR A 496 -4.68 30.01 -8.60
N ALA A 497 -3.60 30.26 -7.85
CA ALA A 497 -2.76 31.45 -8.05
C ALA A 497 -2.04 31.45 -9.43
N LEU A 498 -1.66 30.29 -9.95
CA LEU A 498 -1.12 30.16 -11.30
C LEU A 498 -2.19 30.39 -12.36
N ALA A 499 -3.40 29.86 -12.17
CA ALA A 499 -4.53 30.09 -13.07
C ALA A 499 -4.89 31.59 -13.16
N ASP A 500 -4.91 32.28 -12.03
CA ASP A 500 -5.15 33.75 -11.98
C ASP A 500 -4.04 34.55 -12.68
N ARG A 501 -2.79 34.07 -12.56
CA ARG A 501 -1.62 34.80 -13.07
C ARG A 501 -1.33 34.50 -14.55
N PHE A 502 -1.67 33.32 -15.01
CA PHE A 502 -1.42 32.84 -16.37
C PHE A 502 -2.68 32.20 -17.02
N PRO A 503 -3.78 32.96 -17.16
CA PRO A 503 -5.05 32.40 -17.64
C PRO A 503 -4.96 31.74 -19.02
N GLN A 504 -4.05 32.23 -19.89
CA GLN A 504 -3.85 31.66 -21.23
C GLN A 504 -3.27 30.24 -21.19
N ALA A 505 -2.44 29.92 -20.20
CA ALA A 505 -1.89 28.57 -20.04
C ALA A 505 -2.96 27.58 -19.59
N PHE A 506 -3.94 28.03 -18.79
CA PHE A 506 -5.02 27.21 -18.28
C PHE A 506 -6.20 27.03 -19.26
N GLN A 507 -6.36 27.92 -20.26
CA GLN A 507 -7.38 27.77 -21.31
C GLN A 507 -7.21 26.50 -22.16
N ASN A 508 -5.98 25.97 -22.25
CA ASN A 508 -5.66 24.79 -23.02
C ASN A 508 -5.53 23.50 -22.17
N ILE A 509 -5.75 23.57 -20.86
CA ILE A 509 -5.70 22.40 -19.98
C ILE A 509 -7.03 21.63 -20.10
N ASP A 510 -6.93 20.32 -20.20
CA ASP A 510 -8.10 19.46 -20.16
C ASP A 510 -8.89 19.68 -18.85
N PRO A 511 -10.21 19.94 -18.90
CA PRO A 511 -11.05 20.08 -17.73
C PRO A 511 -10.97 18.90 -16.76
N LEU A 512 -10.83 17.67 -17.28
CA LEU A 512 -10.66 16.47 -16.46
C LEU A 512 -9.29 16.47 -15.76
N ALA A 513 -8.23 16.85 -16.45
CA ALA A 513 -6.90 16.98 -15.86
C ALA A 513 -6.89 18.08 -14.78
N LEU A 514 -7.54 19.21 -15.02
CA LEU A 514 -7.70 20.27 -14.04
C LEU A 514 -8.48 19.81 -12.80
N ALA A 515 -9.59 19.08 -13.00
CA ALA A 515 -10.40 18.53 -11.92
C ALA A 515 -9.60 17.51 -11.09
N LYS A 516 -8.79 16.67 -11.73
CA LYS A 516 -7.85 15.75 -11.05
C LYS A 516 -6.75 16.51 -10.30
N MET A 517 -6.16 17.56 -10.90
CA MET A 517 -5.16 18.41 -10.24
C MET A 517 -5.72 19.12 -9.00
N LEU A 518 -6.99 19.49 -9.03
CA LEU A 518 -7.72 20.08 -7.91
C LEU A 518 -8.23 19.05 -6.91
N ASP A 519 -8.02 17.76 -7.15
CA ASP A 519 -8.45 16.65 -6.30
C ASP A 519 -9.96 16.70 -5.98
N LEU A 520 -10.77 16.96 -7.00
CA LEU A 520 -12.23 17.00 -6.87
C LEU A 520 -12.77 15.56 -6.74
N PRO A 521 -13.73 15.32 -5.83
CA PRO A 521 -14.40 14.03 -5.77
C PRO A 521 -15.18 13.80 -7.07
N ASP A 522 -15.06 12.61 -7.65
CA ASP A 522 -15.68 12.22 -8.92
C ASP A 522 -15.47 13.22 -10.07
N PRO A 523 -14.23 13.41 -10.54
CA PRO A 523 -13.92 14.37 -11.62
C PRO A 523 -14.70 14.09 -12.92
N LYS A 524 -15.00 12.81 -13.18
CA LYS A 524 -15.76 12.38 -14.38
C LYS A 524 -17.24 12.74 -14.31
N GLY A 525 -17.89 12.44 -13.19
CA GLY A 525 -19.30 12.81 -12.97
C GLY A 525 -19.50 14.32 -13.00
N TYR A 526 -18.54 15.08 -12.47
CA TYR A 526 -18.55 16.55 -12.55
C TYR A 526 -18.44 17.03 -14.00
N LEU A 527 -17.48 16.49 -14.77
CA LEU A 527 -17.30 16.86 -16.16
C LEU A 527 -18.53 16.54 -17.03
N ALA A 528 -19.14 15.37 -16.83
CA ALA A 528 -20.36 14.96 -17.56
C ALA A 528 -21.54 15.92 -17.34
N GLN A 529 -21.61 16.58 -16.19
CA GLN A 529 -22.64 17.56 -15.89
C GLN A 529 -22.33 18.97 -16.44
N VAL A 530 -21.04 19.35 -16.48
CA VAL A 530 -20.60 20.69 -16.89
C VAL A 530 -20.40 20.77 -18.41
N ASP A 531 -19.87 19.73 -19.04
CA ASP A 531 -19.59 19.66 -20.47
C ASP A 531 -19.92 18.27 -21.01
N PRO A 532 -21.20 18.05 -21.45
CA PRO A 532 -21.64 16.76 -21.99
C PRO A 532 -20.89 16.37 -23.28
N ASP A 533 -20.57 17.33 -24.16
CA ASP A 533 -19.86 17.08 -25.41
C ASP A 533 -18.42 16.63 -25.14
N ALA A 534 -17.74 17.25 -24.19
CA ALA A 534 -16.42 16.81 -23.77
C ALA A 534 -16.44 15.38 -23.20
N SER A 535 -17.46 15.06 -22.40
CA SER A 535 -17.65 13.72 -21.83
C SER A 535 -17.92 12.67 -22.94
N LYS A 536 -18.77 13.00 -23.92
CA LYS A 536 -19.06 12.15 -25.08
C LYS A 536 -17.79 11.92 -25.92
N ALA A 537 -17.03 12.95 -26.25
CA ALA A 537 -15.80 12.83 -27.01
C ALA A 537 -14.73 11.96 -26.31
N GLN A 538 -14.65 12.02 -24.98
CA GLN A 538 -13.79 11.13 -24.21
C GLN A 538 -14.26 9.68 -24.24
N TRP A 539 -15.54 9.42 -24.16
CA TRP A 539 -16.12 8.08 -24.31
C TRP A 539 -15.85 7.52 -25.72
N GLU A 540 -16.00 8.33 -26.76
CA GLU A 540 -15.67 7.97 -28.14
C GLU A 540 -14.19 7.61 -28.32
N ASN A 541 -13.27 8.38 -27.70
CA ASN A 541 -11.85 8.04 -27.67
C ASN A 541 -11.59 6.62 -27.14
N GLY A 542 -12.31 6.22 -26.08
CA GLY A 542 -12.19 4.89 -25.53
C GLY A 542 -12.59 3.77 -26.49
N LEU A 543 -13.67 3.97 -27.24
CA LEU A 543 -14.11 3.01 -28.26
C LEU A 543 -13.14 2.99 -29.46
N LEU A 544 -12.73 4.15 -29.93
CA LEU A 544 -11.79 4.29 -31.04
C LEU A 544 -10.44 3.64 -30.72
N MET A 545 -9.94 3.78 -29.49
CA MET A 545 -8.70 3.14 -29.04
C MET A 545 -8.82 1.61 -28.94
N GLN A 546 -10.02 1.07 -28.79
CA GLN A 546 -10.31 -0.37 -28.91
C GLN A 546 -10.48 -0.84 -30.36
N GLY A 547 -10.33 0.06 -31.33
CA GLY A 547 -10.50 -0.25 -32.74
C GLY A 547 -11.98 -0.30 -33.17
N VAL A 548 -12.90 0.19 -32.34
CA VAL A 548 -14.32 0.29 -32.68
C VAL A 548 -14.57 1.63 -33.37
N PRO A 549 -14.94 1.66 -34.65
CA PRO A 549 -15.22 2.91 -35.35
C PRO A 549 -16.53 3.52 -34.83
N VAL A 550 -16.49 4.80 -34.48
CA VAL A 550 -17.62 5.59 -34.01
C VAL A 550 -17.96 6.64 -35.05
N VAL A 551 -19.23 6.80 -35.36
CA VAL A 551 -19.68 7.79 -36.36
C VAL A 551 -20.01 9.10 -35.65
N PRO A 552 -19.44 10.26 -36.08
CA PRO A 552 -19.83 11.57 -35.55
C PRO A 552 -21.31 11.88 -35.84
N GLU A 553 -21.98 12.52 -34.90
CA GLU A 553 -23.38 12.90 -35.01
C GLU A 553 -23.53 14.40 -35.33
N ASP A 554 -24.59 14.76 -36.07
CA ASP A 554 -24.85 16.14 -36.50
C ASP A 554 -25.08 17.13 -35.34
N PHE A 555 -25.47 16.63 -34.18
CA PHE A 555 -25.73 17.43 -32.98
C PHE A 555 -24.49 17.63 -32.09
N ASP A 556 -23.34 17.02 -32.43
CA ASP A 556 -22.11 17.16 -31.68
C ASP A 556 -21.49 18.56 -31.86
N LEU A 557 -20.93 19.12 -30.80
CA LEU A 557 -20.10 20.30 -30.89
C LEU A 557 -18.73 19.91 -31.48
N HIS A 558 -18.65 19.88 -32.82
CA HIS A 558 -17.47 19.34 -33.54
C HIS A 558 -16.15 20.00 -33.16
N ASP A 559 -16.13 21.28 -32.80
CA ASP A 559 -14.93 21.99 -32.35
C ASP A 559 -14.41 21.45 -31.01
N VAL A 560 -15.31 21.11 -30.07
CA VAL A 560 -14.99 20.46 -28.79
C VAL A 560 -14.44 19.05 -29.03
N HIS A 561 -15.14 18.25 -29.84
CA HIS A 561 -14.73 16.90 -30.20
C HIS A 561 -13.35 16.88 -30.87
N ILE A 562 -13.11 17.71 -31.87
CA ILE A 562 -11.80 17.82 -32.55
C ILE A 562 -10.69 18.15 -31.55
N ASN A 563 -10.91 19.05 -30.60
CA ASN A 563 -9.92 19.41 -29.59
C ASN A 563 -9.57 18.23 -28.69
N ILE A 564 -10.57 17.47 -28.24
CA ILE A 564 -10.40 16.33 -27.34
C ILE A 564 -9.75 15.16 -28.07
N HIS A 565 -10.19 14.80 -29.26
CA HIS A 565 -9.58 13.76 -30.10
C HIS A 565 -8.14 14.09 -30.46
N ASN A 566 -7.81 15.36 -30.76
CA ASN A 566 -6.44 15.79 -31.02
C ASN A 566 -5.54 15.74 -29.78
N ARG A 567 -6.10 15.86 -28.57
CA ARG A 567 -5.34 15.60 -27.33
C ARG A 567 -5.03 14.12 -27.20
N GLU A 568 -6.01 13.24 -27.46
CA GLU A 568 -5.79 11.79 -27.46
C GLU A 568 -4.70 11.38 -28.45
N ARG A 569 -4.68 11.95 -29.66
CA ARG A 569 -3.64 11.73 -30.67
C ARG A 569 -2.23 12.16 -30.23
N LYS A 570 -2.11 12.96 -29.16
CA LYS A 570 -0.85 13.36 -28.53
C LYS A 570 -0.56 12.54 -27.27
N SER A 571 -1.45 11.61 -26.89
CA SER A 571 -1.27 10.77 -25.71
C SER A 571 -0.24 9.66 -25.97
N PRO A 572 0.45 9.18 -24.92
CA PRO A 572 1.32 8.01 -25.01
C PRO A 572 0.58 6.75 -25.48
N ALA A 573 -0.69 6.61 -25.13
CA ALA A 573 -1.53 5.50 -25.53
C ALA A 573 -1.72 5.44 -27.05
N TYR A 574 -2.02 6.57 -27.68
CA TYR A 574 -2.12 6.65 -29.14
C TYR A 574 -0.80 6.31 -29.85
N GLU A 575 0.34 6.74 -29.31
CA GLU A 575 1.64 6.42 -29.91
C GLU A 575 1.95 4.92 -29.89
N LEU A 576 1.48 4.20 -28.86
CA LEU A 576 1.63 2.75 -28.71
C LEU A 576 0.55 1.94 -29.45
N ALA A 577 -0.54 2.58 -29.89
CA ALA A 577 -1.65 1.93 -30.57
C ALA A 577 -1.26 1.32 -31.92
N ASP A 578 -2.01 0.28 -32.31
CA ASP A 578 -1.87 -0.38 -33.61
C ASP A 578 -2.07 0.64 -34.77
N PRO A 579 -1.34 0.56 -35.86
CA PRO A 579 -1.55 1.39 -37.03
C PRO A 579 -2.99 1.46 -37.55
N ALA A 580 -3.73 0.35 -37.47
CA ALA A 580 -5.14 0.31 -37.86
C ALA A 580 -6.02 1.17 -36.94
N VAL A 581 -5.75 1.16 -35.62
CA VAL A 581 -6.45 1.99 -34.63
C VAL A 581 -6.16 3.47 -34.87
N LYS A 582 -4.92 3.83 -35.17
CA LYS A 582 -4.52 5.20 -35.51
C LYS A 582 -5.27 5.71 -36.75
N GLU A 583 -5.38 4.88 -37.80
CA GLU A 583 -6.11 5.21 -39.01
C GLU A 583 -7.60 5.49 -38.73
N ILE A 584 -8.24 4.68 -37.89
CA ILE A 584 -9.63 4.88 -37.48
C ILE A 584 -9.81 6.23 -36.77
N ILE A 585 -8.94 6.55 -35.82
CA ILE A 585 -8.99 7.81 -35.06
C ILE A 585 -8.76 9.01 -35.99
N ASP A 586 -7.79 8.91 -36.90
CA ASP A 586 -7.51 9.98 -37.84
C ASP A 586 -8.67 10.24 -38.79
N LEU A 587 -9.34 9.20 -39.27
CA LEU A 587 -10.52 9.30 -40.13
C LEU A 587 -11.72 9.88 -39.38
N HIS A 588 -11.90 9.51 -38.08
CA HIS A 588 -12.94 10.07 -37.22
C HIS A 588 -12.76 11.58 -37.02
N VAL A 589 -11.54 12.00 -36.67
CA VAL A 589 -11.22 13.44 -36.54
C VAL A 589 -11.45 14.18 -37.85
N MET A 590 -11.08 13.57 -38.98
CA MET A 590 -11.32 14.14 -40.29
C MET A 590 -12.81 14.30 -40.59
N ALA A 591 -13.66 13.34 -40.19
CA ALA A 591 -15.10 13.43 -40.34
C ALA A 591 -15.67 14.63 -39.57
N HIS A 592 -15.29 14.81 -38.29
CA HIS A 592 -15.68 16.01 -37.51
C HIS A 592 -15.21 17.31 -38.15
N GLN A 593 -13.98 17.36 -38.67
CA GLN A 593 -13.45 18.55 -39.39
C GLN A 593 -14.28 18.89 -40.63
N ARG A 594 -14.71 17.89 -41.40
CA ARG A 594 -15.55 18.05 -42.59
C ARG A 594 -16.96 18.52 -42.25
N MET A 595 -17.55 17.96 -41.19
CA MET A 595 -18.85 18.43 -40.68
C MET A 595 -18.78 19.88 -40.22
N LEU A 596 -17.73 20.26 -39.49
CA LEU A 596 -17.52 21.65 -39.07
C LEU A 596 -17.40 22.62 -40.26
N MET A 597 -16.83 22.18 -41.39
CA MET A 597 -16.69 22.97 -42.62
C MET A 597 -17.97 22.96 -43.47
N GLY A 598 -19.00 22.18 -43.10
CA GLY A 598 -20.27 22.05 -43.86
C GLY A 598 -20.16 21.16 -45.09
N ASP A 599 -19.07 20.40 -45.26
CA ASP A 599 -18.86 19.46 -46.35
C ASP A 599 -19.37 18.07 -45.99
N THR A 600 -20.67 17.90 -46.02
CA THR A 600 -21.36 16.65 -45.62
C THR A 600 -20.98 15.46 -46.50
N GLN A 601 -20.68 15.66 -47.80
CA GLN A 601 -20.29 14.56 -48.69
C GLN A 601 -18.89 14.04 -48.34
N ALA A 602 -17.93 14.91 -48.09
CA ALA A 602 -16.58 14.50 -47.70
C ALA A 602 -16.55 13.91 -46.28
N ALA A 603 -17.47 14.30 -45.39
CA ALA A 603 -17.67 13.70 -44.09
C ALA A 603 -18.18 12.25 -44.21
N LEU A 604 -19.17 12.00 -45.04
CA LEU A 604 -19.68 10.67 -45.36
C LEU A 604 -18.61 9.75 -45.98
N ASP A 605 -17.79 10.29 -46.88
CA ASP A 605 -16.69 9.53 -47.49
C ASP A 605 -15.62 9.14 -46.43
N ALA A 606 -15.32 10.02 -45.48
CA ALA A 606 -14.40 9.74 -44.35
C ALA A 606 -14.99 8.68 -43.37
N GLN A 607 -16.30 8.73 -43.08
CA GLN A 607 -16.99 7.74 -42.29
C GLN A 607 -16.99 6.35 -42.95
N GLN A 608 -17.22 6.28 -44.27
CA GLN A 608 -17.15 5.03 -45.01
C GLN A 608 -15.74 4.44 -45.02
N ALA A 609 -14.71 5.29 -45.18
CA ALA A 609 -13.32 4.86 -45.09
C ALA A 609 -12.96 4.32 -43.69
N MET A 610 -13.42 4.96 -42.63
CA MET A 610 -13.22 4.53 -41.24
C MET A 610 -13.86 3.15 -40.97
N MET A 611 -15.07 2.92 -41.46
CA MET A 611 -15.73 1.62 -41.34
C MET A 611 -15.00 0.51 -42.11
N GLN A 612 -14.31 0.82 -43.18
CA GLN A 612 -13.54 -0.16 -43.95
C GLN A 612 -12.16 -0.43 -43.32
N ALA A 613 -11.61 0.50 -42.56
CA ALA A 613 -10.33 0.34 -41.85
C ALA A 613 -10.45 -0.47 -40.57
N GLY A 614 -11.67 -0.61 -39.99
CA GLY A 614 -11.91 -1.38 -38.75
C GLY A 614 -11.79 -2.88 -38.95
N PRO A 615 -11.47 -3.65 -37.88
CA PRO A 615 -11.40 -5.10 -37.94
C PRO A 615 -12.80 -5.69 -38.24
N PRO A 616 -12.90 -6.86 -38.90
CA PRO A 616 -14.17 -7.45 -39.34
C PRO A 616 -15.23 -7.62 -38.24
N ASN A 617 -14.78 -7.78 -37.00
CA ASN A 617 -15.66 -7.92 -35.83
C ASN A 617 -16.23 -6.58 -35.31
N ALA A 618 -15.69 -5.45 -35.73
CA ALA A 618 -16.15 -4.13 -35.27
C ALA A 618 -17.56 -3.80 -35.79
N ILE A 619 -17.91 -4.24 -37.00
CA ILE A 619 -19.25 -4.06 -37.58
C ILE A 619 -20.31 -4.80 -36.74
N ALA A 620 -20.01 -6.00 -36.26
CA ALA A 620 -20.91 -6.76 -35.38
C ALA A 620 -21.08 -6.07 -33.99
N ALA A 621 -20.05 -5.46 -33.47
CA ALA A 621 -20.09 -4.70 -32.21
C ALA A 621 -20.94 -3.42 -32.37
N MET A 622 -20.86 -2.73 -33.50
CA MET A 622 -21.67 -1.53 -33.77
C MET A 622 -23.16 -1.82 -33.93
N THR A 623 -23.51 -2.95 -34.54
CA THR A 623 -24.94 -3.39 -34.61
C THR A 623 -25.47 -3.78 -33.25
N ALA A 624 -24.66 -4.37 -32.38
CA ALA A 624 -25.03 -4.73 -31.00
C ALA A 624 -25.19 -3.49 -30.09
N SER A 625 -24.45 -2.42 -30.35
CA SER A 625 -24.50 -1.17 -29.57
C SER A 625 -25.55 -0.16 -30.06
N GLY A 626 -26.30 -0.49 -31.13
CA GLY A 626 -27.33 0.39 -31.70
C GLY A 626 -26.82 1.53 -32.56
N GLY A 627 -25.48 1.57 -32.84
CA GLY A 627 -24.84 2.65 -33.62
C GLY A 627 -25.10 2.61 -35.12
N ILE A 628 -25.53 1.47 -35.70
CA ILE A 628 -25.99 1.34 -37.11
C ILE A 628 -27.18 0.42 -37.22
N SER A 629 -28.08 0.73 -38.17
CA SER A 629 -29.23 -0.16 -38.46
C SER A 629 -28.74 -1.46 -39.13
N GLY A 630 -29.43 -2.58 -38.84
CA GLY A 630 -29.10 -3.88 -39.44
C GLY A 630 -29.03 -3.86 -40.99
N GLN A 631 -29.84 -3.02 -41.66
CA GLN A 631 -29.79 -2.84 -43.10
C GLN A 631 -28.52 -2.11 -43.60
N ALA A 632 -28.01 -1.16 -42.82
CA ALA A 632 -26.76 -0.47 -43.14
C ALA A 632 -25.55 -1.39 -42.94
N ALA A 633 -25.59 -2.29 -41.96
CA ALA A 633 -24.55 -3.30 -41.71
C ALA A 633 -24.52 -4.35 -42.84
N GLU A 634 -25.68 -4.81 -43.33
CA GLU A 634 -25.73 -5.73 -44.50
C GLU A 634 -25.20 -5.10 -45.79
N ALA A 635 -25.45 -3.81 -46.03
CA ALA A 635 -24.92 -3.09 -47.19
C ALA A 635 -23.40 -2.95 -47.15
N LEU A 636 -22.83 -2.79 -45.95
CA LEU A 636 -21.37 -2.71 -45.70
C LEU A 636 -20.67 -4.06 -45.82
N VAL A 637 -21.25 -5.14 -45.30
CA VAL A 637 -20.69 -6.50 -45.44
C VAL A 637 -20.74 -7.01 -46.88
N GLY A 638 -21.78 -6.63 -47.63
CA GLY A 638 -21.93 -7.00 -49.03
C GLY A 638 -20.94 -6.34 -49.99
N SER A 639 -20.21 -5.30 -49.57
CA SER A 639 -19.21 -4.59 -50.34
C SER A 639 -17.76 -5.09 -50.19
N GLN A 640 -17.52 -6.05 -49.27
CA GLN A 640 -16.18 -6.63 -49.09
C GLN A 640 -15.96 -7.89 -49.93
N PRO A 641 -14.90 -7.97 -50.76
CA PRO A 641 -14.58 -9.16 -51.52
C PRO A 641 -14.00 -10.25 -50.58
N GLY A 642 -14.80 -11.24 -50.25
CA GLY A 642 -14.31 -12.44 -49.54
C GLY A 642 -15.18 -13.01 -48.41
N PHE A 643 -16.32 -12.41 -48.06
CA PHE A 643 -17.24 -12.96 -47.05
C PHE A 643 -18.42 -13.67 -47.69
N SER A 644 -18.53 -14.98 -47.53
CA SER A 644 -19.76 -15.73 -47.85
C SER A 644 -20.78 -15.54 -46.71
N SER A 645 -21.97 -15.05 -47.11
CA SER A 645 -23.13 -14.82 -46.26
C SER A 645 -23.62 -16.11 -45.56
N ASN A 646 -23.17 -16.36 -44.33
CA ASN A 646 -23.76 -17.34 -43.43
C ASN A 646 -24.10 -16.71 -42.06
N ILE A 647 -24.70 -15.53 -42.08
CA ILE A 647 -25.30 -14.93 -40.88
C ILE A 647 -26.78 -14.77 -41.11
N THR A 648 -27.50 -15.90 -41.06
CA THR A 648 -28.97 -15.89 -40.90
C THR A 648 -29.36 -17.01 -39.97
N GLN A 649 -29.25 -16.78 -38.68
CA GLN A 649 -30.19 -17.31 -37.69
C GLN A 649 -30.19 -16.37 -36.47
N PRO A 650 -31.34 -15.80 -36.09
CA PRO A 650 -31.46 -15.10 -34.82
C PRO A 650 -31.36 -16.11 -33.69
N VAL A 651 -30.44 -15.88 -32.78
CA VAL A 651 -30.40 -16.62 -31.51
C VAL A 651 -31.61 -16.21 -30.70
N GLU A 652 -32.57 -17.11 -30.56
CA GLU A 652 -33.70 -16.96 -29.62
C GLU A 652 -33.12 -16.79 -28.20
N ALA A 653 -33.54 -15.70 -27.55
CA ALA A 653 -33.28 -15.47 -26.15
C ALA A 653 -33.91 -16.59 -25.30
N PRO A 654 -33.23 -17.15 -24.29
CA PRO A 654 -33.84 -18.16 -23.42
C PRO A 654 -34.97 -17.53 -22.63
N ALA A 655 -36.16 -18.18 -22.70
CA ALA A 655 -37.35 -17.81 -21.99
C ALA A 655 -37.11 -17.73 -20.47
N ALA A 656 -37.56 -16.65 -19.87
CA ALA A 656 -37.56 -16.46 -18.42
C ALA A 656 -38.38 -17.58 -17.75
N ALA A 657 -37.74 -18.36 -16.88
CA ALA A 657 -38.41 -19.34 -16.04
C ALA A 657 -39.22 -18.60 -14.96
N GLU A 658 -40.55 -18.70 -15.07
CA GLU A 658 -41.48 -18.31 -14.01
C GLU A 658 -41.23 -19.16 -12.76
N THR A 659 -40.79 -18.53 -11.70
CA THR A 659 -40.71 -19.14 -10.37
C THR A 659 -42.10 -19.06 -9.72
N GLN A 660 -42.84 -20.16 -9.73
CA GLN A 660 -44.02 -20.34 -8.92
C GLN A 660 -43.66 -20.32 -7.42
N ALA A 661 -44.23 -19.33 -6.72
CA ALA A 661 -44.21 -19.29 -5.28
C ALA A 661 -45.16 -20.36 -4.72
N THR A 662 -44.64 -21.39 -4.09
CA THR A 662 -45.40 -22.29 -3.21
C THR A 662 -45.32 -21.77 -1.78
N THR A 663 -46.43 -21.21 -1.32
CA THR A 663 -46.78 -21.03 0.08
C THR A 663 -47.05 -22.41 0.70
N GLY A 664 -46.30 -22.77 1.73
CA GLY A 664 -46.59 -23.93 2.58
C GLY A 664 -46.12 -23.62 4.00
N GLY A 665 -47.11 -23.47 4.86
CA GLY A 665 -46.95 -23.11 6.24
C GLY A 665 -46.71 -24.30 7.15
N MET A 666 -46.31 -23.92 8.37
CA MET A 666 -46.45 -24.62 9.66
C MET A 666 -45.84 -26.01 9.85
N ALA A 667 -44.83 -26.12 10.62
CA ALA A 667 -44.82 -26.60 12.02
C ALA A 667 -43.44 -26.35 12.64
#